data_7f54299c14fa9cbd4b4cd5ee123402cd
#
_entry.id   7f54299c14fa9cbd4b4cd5ee123402cd
#
_cell.length_a   1.000
_cell.length_b   1.000
_cell.length_c   1.000
_cell.angle_alpha   90.00
_cell.angle_beta   90.00
_cell.angle_gamma   90.00
#
_symmetry.space_group_name_H-M   'P 1'
#
loop_
_entity.id
_entity.type
_entity.pdbx_description
1 polymer ?
#
loop_
_entity_poly.entity_id
_entity_poly.type
_entity_poly.pdbx_seq_one_letter_code
_entity_poly.pdbx_strand_id
1 'polypeptide(L)'
;MRLKILCVTAFLLSGFNLTEAAIRPPGTRPKAPGMHALTGGRVCIKPGLILEGATILIRDGRIENVLPQDQSSVPEGYRVWNMKGKTVYAGFIDPYYSSGKKAKPVSNRWVTPIDARAGVNFTGLPTTKEDMGKKGPGYEIAEIQPHYRVSETFTANPAGFEKLRELGFTAANFIPTEGIIRGSAVLSLLGEGDPNDLILTPKTTQHFAYEPGKEYPKSLMGVIAVIRQTAFDTQHYIHMQNWAVKNPNGIRPEYNPALQSMIKVIAGQGQKQLAIVEPGSVLMISRTAKLAGELGIDPVIVATGHEWRRHDILEKVNFPFIVPVNFPAIPELPDEEDWKEVSLDELRTWDWAPEVPALIAKGNRDMALTLHGLSDHKDFRENISRAIDRGLREETALAGLTTIPAKLTKSSSFLGTIEKGRVANLTVVDGASWFDPDNPVSSVWIEGRNYQVNTPKPVKKEKGKPEAPKGKHKPRVAKEPGDYRGAIGKPKNIIIRNATIWTCGPSGVITNSSMRVTNGRISAIGDVIGPVTEPDTVLIDGAGKHITPGLIDCHNHSMILGGVNEGTLPSSAMVRISDVVNSETENIYRQLAGGLTVANLLHGSANPIGGQNAVIKLRHGELPDDLVFKEAPLGIKFALGENVKQSNWGDEKKNRFPQTRMGVKTFFINRFTAARQYLEQLKPGDESLPPVRRNLELEALGQILTGDRLVHCHSYRQDEMLVFLRTMERFGVQVGTLQHVLEGYKIADEIAAHGAGASSFSDWWAYKFEVYDAIPYNGSLLHERGAVVSFNSDSSDLARRMNLEAAKAVKYGGTTEEDALKFVTLNPAKQLKIDKWVGSLEVGKHADFVIWTGHPLSTQTLCEETWIEGRQYYSRSYDAKRSRLIALERTNLLLKAREKEGKEQVSDSARAAFFRRAMEMSHSLNNCYQCRKEKP
;
A
#
# COMPACT_ATOMS: atom_id res chain seq x y z
N MET A 1 -51.04 50.47 6.17
CA MET A 1 -49.93 50.70 5.23
C MET A 1 -48.76 51.47 5.83
N ARG A 2 -48.68 51.64 7.21
CA ARG A 2 -47.54 52.31 7.90
C ARG A 2 -46.70 51.39 8.79
N LEU A 3 -46.99 50.10 8.85
CA LEU A 3 -46.29 49.15 9.71
C LEU A 3 -45.33 48.20 8.92
N LYS A 4 -45.35 48.23 7.60
CA LYS A 4 -44.47 47.41 6.76
C LYS A 4 -43.21 48.13 6.28
N ILE A 5 -43.06 49.42 6.50
CA ILE A 5 -41.87 50.21 6.13
C ILE A 5 -40.82 50.25 7.27
N LEU A 6 -41.25 50.04 8.51
CA LEU A 6 -40.30 50.06 9.65
C LEU A 6 -39.49 48.75 9.81
N CYS A 7 -39.97 47.63 9.26
CA CYS A 7 -39.22 46.35 9.31
C CYS A 7 -38.16 46.19 8.19
N VAL A 8 -38.28 46.95 7.10
CA VAL A 8 -37.30 46.85 6.00
C VAL A 8 -36.08 47.74 6.27
N THR A 9 -36.28 48.86 7.00
CA THR A 9 -35.17 49.77 7.40
C THR A 9 -34.35 49.21 8.56
N ALA A 10 -34.93 48.37 9.45
CA ALA A 10 -34.18 47.71 10.51
C ALA A 10 -33.33 46.51 10.00
N PHE A 11 -33.70 45.92 8.88
CA PHE A 11 -32.94 44.78 8.29
C PHE A 11 -31.77 45.22 7.39
N LEU A 12 -31.72 46.51 7.01
CA LEU A 12 -30.64 47.10 6.21
C LEU A 12 -29.54 47.75 7.05
N LEU A 13 -29.71 47.85 8.39
CA LEU A 13 -28.72 48.42 9.28
C LEU A 13 -27.97 47.43 10.16
N SER A 14 -28.28 46.12 10.06
CA SER A 14 -27.61 45.06 10.83
C SER A 14 -26.66 44.17 10.01
N GLY A 15 -26.26 44.56 8.82
CA GLY A 15 -25.55 43.68 7.89
C GLY A 15 -24.29 44.22 7.22
N PHE A 16 -23.62 45.23 7.77
CA PHE A 16 -22.30 45.59 7.24
C PHE A 16 -21.38 46.02 8.41
N ASN A 17 -20.89 45.02 9.16
CA ASN A 17 -19.54 45.16 9.69
C ASN A 17 -18.57 44.87 8.52
N LEU A 18 -18.44 45.85 7.64
CA LEU A 18 -17.24 45.98 6.83
C LEU A 18 -16.11 46.23 7.82
N THR A 19 -15.41 45.16 8.24
CA THR A 19 -14.01 45.37 8.61
C THR A 19 -13.37 45.86 7.31
N GLU A 20 -13.19 47.19 7.23
CA GLU A 20 -12.29 47.80 6.26
C GLU A 20 -10.96 47.07 6.41
N ALA A 21 -10.68 46.14 5.51
CA ALA A 21 -9.33 45.73 5.32
C ALA A 21 -8.55 47.02 4.96
N ALA A 22 -7.77 47.54 5.88
CA ALA A 22 -6.98 48.72 5.64
C ALA A 22 -6.13 48.46 4.40
N ILE A 23 -6.45 49.15 3.30
CA ILE A 23 -5.68 49.05 2.06
C ILE A 23 -4.30 49.58 2.39
N ARG A 24 -3.33 48.69 2.50
CA ARG A 24 -1.93 49.11 2.73
C ARG A 24 -1.42 49.79 1.46
N PRO A 25 -0.74 50.91 1.56
CA PRO A 25 -0.09 51.53 0.43
C PRO A 25 0.88 50.52 -0.25
N PRO A 26 0.93 50.43 -1.59
CA PRO A 26 1.87 49.58 -2.29
C PRO A 26 3.31 49.85 -1.83
N GLY A 27 4.06 48.76 -1.50
CA GLY A 27 5.47 48.88 -1.08
C GLY A 27 5.73 49.08 0.42
N THR A 28 4.69 49.25 1.27
CA THR A 28 4.89 49.29 2.72
C THR A 28 4.87 47.88 3.31
N ARG A 29 6.02 47.37 3.73
CA ARG A 29 6.09 46.18 4.59
C ARG A 29 5.55 46.53 5.99
N PRO A 30 4.96 45.54 6.70
CA PRO A 30 4.69 45.72 8.13
C PRO A 30 5.96 46.19 8.84
N LYS A 31 5.79 47.09 9.81
CA LYS A 31 6.90 47.60 10.60
C LYS A 31 7.74 46.42 11.11
N ALA A 32 9.03 46.42 10.89
CA ALA A 32 9.92 45.38 11.38
C ALA A 32 9.74 45.16 12.89
N PRO A 33 9.78 43.89 13.35
CA PRO A 33 9.74 43.60 14.78
C PRO A 33 10.87 44.34 15.49
N GLY A 34 10.57 45.00 16.58
CA GLY A 34 11.56 45.75 17.36
C GLY A 34 12.61 44.85 18.02
N MET A 35 13.45 45.47 18.87
CA MET A 35 14.42 44.73 19.67
C MET A 35 13.75 44.14 20.93
N HIS A 36 13.92 42.86 21.17
CA HIS A 36 13.35 42.16 22.33
C HIS A 36 14.40 41.31 23.04
N ALA A 37 14.36 41.33 24.39
CA ALA A 37 15.17 40.47 25.24
C ALA A 37 14.26 39.56 26.08
N LEU A 38 14.32 38.24 25.86
CA LEU A 38 13.60 37.23 26.64
C LEU A 38 14.56 36.73 27.74
N THR A 39 14.35 37.15 29.02
CA THR A 39 15.34 37.03 30.10
C THR A 39 14.95 36.00 31.14
N GLY A 40 15.95 35.26 31.65
CA GLY A 40 15.83 34.38 32.81
C GLY A 40 15.03 33.09 32.59
N GLY A 41 14.84 32.68 31.35
CA GLY A 41 14.13 31.48 31.00
C GLY A 41 15.01 30.22 30.91
N ARG A 42 14.36 29.06 30.96
CA ARG A 42 14.96 27.80 30.54
C ARG A 42 14.92 27.72 29.02
N VAL A 43 16.05 27.76 28.35
CA VAL A 43 16.12 27.82 26.89
C VAL A 43 16.61 26.48 26.32
N CYS A 44 15.75 25.80 25.59
CA CYS A 44 16.12 24.61 24.87
C CYS A 44 16.64 24.99 23.47
N ILE A 45 17.96 25.13 23.34
CA ILE A 45 18.63 25.55 22.10
C ILE A 45 18.29 24.59 20.95
N LYS A 46 18.41 23.32 21.22
CA LYS A 46 18.07 22.19 20.35
C LYS A 46 17.85 20.95 21.22
N PRO A 47 17.27 19.87 20.71
CA PRO A 47 17.13 18.63 21.46
C PRO A 47 18.47 18.21 22.12
N GLY A 48 18.42 17.93 23.41
CA GLY A 48 19.59 17.57 24.23
C GLY A 48 20.46 18.72 24.71
N LEU A 49 20.23 19.99 24.30
CA LEU A 49 21.00 21.14 24.76
C LEU A 49 20.12 22.21 25.39
N ILE A 50 20.19 22.36 26.70
CA ILE A 50 19.39 23.31 27.50
C ILE A 50 20.32 24.27 28.24
N LEU A 51 19.95 25.54 28.26
CA LEU A 51 20.57 26.59 29.09
C LEU A 51 19.57 27.07 30.10
N GLU A 52 19.92 27.02 31.38
CA GLU A 52 19.10 27.55 32.48
C GLU A 52 19.35 29.05 32.67
N GLY A 53 18.29 29.79 32.96
CA GLY A 53 18.38 31.21 33.24
C GLY A 53 18.88 32.09 32.09
N ALA A 54 18.87 31.58 30.88
CA ALA A 54 19.44 32.24 29.71
C ALA A 54 18.59 33.41 29.20
N THR A 55 19.22 34.29 28.39
CA THR A 55 18.60 35.43 27.73
C THR A 55 18.71 35.30 26.22
N ILE A 56 17.60 35.44 25.52
CA ILE A 56 17.54 35.47 24.05
C ILE A 56 17.38 36.92 23.60
N LEU A 57 18.33 37.42 22.82
CA LEU A 57 18.25 38.76 22.18
C LEU A 57 17.70 38.57 20.76
N ILE A 58 16.64 39.33 20.46
CA ILE A 58 15.98 39.32 19.14
C ILE A 58 16.08 40.73 18.56
N ARG A 59 16.52 40.81 17.30
CA ARG A 59 16.55 42.07 16.54
C ARG A 59 16.04 41.80 15.13
N ASP A 60 15.12 42.64 14.66
CA ASP A 60 14.59 42.61 13.29
C ASP A 60 14.11 41.21 12.84
N GLY A 61 13.40 40.54 13.74
CA GLY A 61 12.83 39.20 13.47
C GLY A 61 13.80 38.04 13.56
N ARG A 62 15.08 38.31 13.92
CA ARG A 62 16.10 37.26 14.02
C ARG A 62 16.70 37.19 15.42
N ILE A 63 17.21 35.99 15.75
CA ILE A 63 17.98 35.78 16.97
C ILE A 63 19.34 36.45 16.78
N GLU A 64 19.60 37.51 17.56
CA GLU A 64 20.88 38.19 17.54
C GLU A 64 21.94 37.46 18.36
N ASN A 65 21.53 37.01 19.57
CA ASN A 65 22.39 36.23 20.44
C ASN A 65 21.59 35.43 21.46
N VAL A 66 22.21 34.40 22.03
CA VAL A 66 21.71 33.66 23.22
C VAL A 66 22.79 33.72 24.27
N LEU A 67 22.47 34.36 25.38
CA LEU A 67 23.41 34.63 26.48
C LEU A 67 23.14 33.66 27.63
N PRO A 68 24.13 32.93 28.12
CA PRO A 68 23.99 32.15 29.36
C PRO A 68 23.75 33.09 30.57
N GLN A 69 23.32 32.51 31.69
CA GLN A 69 22.88 33.25 32.87
C GLN A 69 23.94 34.25 33.42
N ASP A 70 25.20 33.86 33.41
CA ASP A 70 26.36 34.63 33.88
C ASP A 70 26.76 35.81 32.97
N GLN A 71 26.24 35.84 31.74
CA GLN A 71 26.51 36.88 30.72
C GLN A 71 25.25 37.63 30.29
N SER A 72 24.17 37.58 31.06
CA SER A 72 22.81 38.02 30.71
C SER A 72 22.55 39.55 30.79
N SER A 73 23.54 40.40 30.62
CA SER A 73 23.31 41.84 30.51
C SER A 73 22.54 42.20 29.23
N VAL A 74 21.38 42.84 29.40
CA VAL A 74 20.56 43.28 28.28
C VAL A 74 21.06 44.62 27.75
N PRO A 75 21.41 44.77 26.47
CA PRO A 75 21.79 46.07 25.91
C PRO A 75 20.66 47.10 25.99
N GLU A 76 21.00 48.34 25.96
CA GLU A 76 20.02 49.41 25.96
C GLU A 76 19.15 49.40 24.71
N GLY A 77 17.87 49.76 24.84
CA GLY A 77 16.90 49.82 23.74
C GLY A 77 16.10 48.51 23.50
N TYR A 78 16.39 47.44 24.23
CA TYR A 78 15.60 46.22 24.16
C TYR A 78 14.35 46.25 25.04
N ARG A 79 13.23 45.81 24.50
CA ARG A 79 12.03 45.53 25.33
C ARG A 79 12.25 44.19 26.06
N VAL A 80 12.28 44.24 27.38
CA VAL A 80 12.54 43.07 28.22
C VAL A 80 11.25 42.28 28.49
N TRP A 81 11.34 40.96 28.34
CA TRP A 81 10.29 40.02 28.64
C TRP A 81 10.79 39.01 29.67
N ASN A 82 10.13 38.95 30.81
CA ASN A 82 10.52 38.04 31.89
C ASN A 82 10.04 36.62 31.56
N MET A 83 10.99 35.69 31.43
CA MET A 83 10.76 34.27 31.14
C MET A 83 11.06 33.37 32.35
N LYS A 84 11.23 33.93 33.53
CA LYS A 84 11.45 33.14 34.76
C LYS A 84 10.30 32.17 35.01
N GLY A 85 10.60 30.90 35.22
CA GLY A 85 9.61 29.83 35.37
C GLY A 85 9.01 29.32 34.06
N LYS A 86 9.51 29.81 32.92
CA LYS A 86 9.09 29.38 31.57
C LYS A 86 10.19 28.65 30.84
N THR A 87 9.79 27.75 29.94
CA THR A 87 10.69 27.10 29.02
C THR A 87 10.45 27.61 27.60
N VAL A 88 11.53 27.95 26.92
CA VAL A 88 11.53 28.48 25.55
C VAL A 88 12.13 27.41 24.60
N TYR A 89 11.39 27.01 23.62
CA TYR A 89 11.80 26.09 22.56
C TYR A 89 11.94 26.83 21.23
N ALA A 90 12.71 26.29 20.28
CA ALA A 90 12.55 26.65 18.88
C ALA A 90 11.10 26.40 18.46
N GLY A 91 10.54 27.33 17.70
CA GLY A 91 9.15 27.22 17.25
C GLY A 91 8.89 25.91 16.49
N PHE A 92 7.81 25.23 16.84
CA PHE A 92 7.47 23.95 16.24
C PHE A 92 7.09 24.10 14.78
N ILE A 93 7.38 23.07 13.99
CA ILE A 93 7.13 23.01 12.56
C ILE A 93 6.33 21.74 12.26
N ASP A 94 5.14 21.88 11.67
CA ASP A 94 4.43 20.71 11.13
C ASP A 94 4.94 20.40 9.71
N PRO A 95 5.56 19.24 9.47
CA PRO A 95 6.13 18.89 8.16
C PRO A 95 5.09 18.48 7.14
N TYR A 96 3.83 18.23 7.55
CA TYR A 96 2.82 17.56 6.71
C TYR A 96 1.40 18.05 7.01
N TYR A 97 1.17 19.34 6.85
CA TYR A 97 -0.10 19.97 7.21
C TYR A 97 -1.02 20.15 5.99
N SER A 98 -2.26 19.68 6.12
CA SER A 98 -3.33 19.98 5.16
C SER A 98 -4.30 20.99 5.76
N SER A 99 -4.64 22.05 5.03
CA SER A 99 -5.51 23.12 5.52
C SER A 99 -7.00 22.75 5.70
N GLY A 100 -7.35 21.47 5.55
CA GLY A 100 -8.72 20.97 5.65
C GLY A 100 -9.65 21.40 4.50
N LYS A 101 -9.25 22.34 3.66
CA LYS A 101 -9.92 22.54 2.38
C LYS A 101 -9.51 21.37 1.50
N LYS A 102 -10.43 20.42 1.29
CA LYS A 102 -10.32 19.54 0.13
C LYS A 102 -10.14 20.46 -1.06
N ALA A 103 -8.99 20.40 -1.73
CA ALA A 103 -8.85 21.05 -3.02
C ALA A 103 -10.08 20.63 -3.83
N LYS A 104 -10.71 21.56 -4.53
CA LYS A 104 -11.78 21.15 -5.44
C LYS A 104 -11.18 20.11 -6.35
N PRO A 105 -11.85 18.95 -6.56
CA PRO A 105 -11.31 17.95 -7.43
C PRO A 105 -10.88 18.65 -8.71
N VAL A 106 -9.61 18.51 -9.04
CA VAL A 106 -9.17 18.94 -10.37
C VAL A 106 -10.08 18.20 -11.31
N SER A 107 -10.83 18.95 -12.05
CA SER A 107 -11.85 18.35 -12.87
C SER A 107 -11.15 17.38 -13.81
N ASN A 108 -11.43 16.12 -13.60
CA ASN A 108 -10.89 14.96 -14.30
C ASN A 108 -11.42 14.80 -15.72
N ARG A 109 -11.69 15.89 -16.36
CA ARG A 109 -12.27 15.87 -17.69
C ARG A 109 -11.30 15.69 -18.82
N TRP A 110 -10.04 15.50 -18.45
CA TRP A 110 -8.98 15.19 -19.37
C TRP A 110 -9.13 13.82 -20.03
N VAL A 111 -9.77 12.86 -19.34
CA VAL A 111 -10.02 11.53 -19.91
C VAL A 111 -11.38 11.48 -20.54
N THR A 112 -11.42 11.20 -21.80
CA THR A 112 -12.62 10.80 -22.49
C THR A 112 -12.60 9.31 -22.69
N PRO A 113 -13.66 8.59 -22.31
CA PRO A 113 -13.81 7.22 -22.74
C PRO A 113 -13.67 7.12 -24.25
N ILE A 114 -13.05 6.05 -24.72
CA ILE A 114 -12.92 5.79 -26.14
C ILE A 114 -14.34 5.75 -26.74
N ASP A 115 -14.64 6.70 -27.61
CA ASP A 115 -15.87 6.65 -28.37
C ASP A 115 -15.69 5.66 -29.52
N ALA A 116 -16.29 4.49 -29.39
CA ALA A 116 -16.27 3.45 -30.42
C ALA A 116 -16.87 3.91 -31.74
N ARG A 117 -17.65 5.04 -31.76
CA ARG A 117 -18.22 5.64 -32.98
C ARG A 117 -17.26 6.60 -33.67
N ALA A 118 -16.29 7.17 -32.91
CA ALA A 118 -15.37 8.19 -33.43
C ALA A 118 -14.08 7.63 -34.01
N GLY A 119 -13.87 6.33 -33.90
CA GLY A 119 -12.65 5.67 -34.30
C GLY A 119 -12.09 4.77 -33.21
N VAL A 120 -11.24 3.84 -33.59
CA VAL A 120 -10.69 2.84 -32.66
C VAL A 120 -9.34 3.29 -32.13
N ASN A 121 -9.28 3.56 -30.85
CA ASN A 121 -8.01 3.74 -30.14
C ASN A 121 -7.47 2.37 -29.71
N PHE A 122 -6.66 1.75 -30.53
CA PHE A 122 -6.12 0.42 -30.26
C PHE A 122 -5.09 0.37 -29.14
N THR A 123 -4.56 1.49 -28.69
CA THR A 123 -3.68 1.52 -27.51
C THR A 123 -4.48 1.40 -26.22
N GLY A 124 -5.78 1.73 -26.28
CA GLY A 124 -6.63 1.76 -25.09
C GLY A 124 -6.31 2.90 -24.11
N LEU A 125 -5.37 3.75 -24.43
CA LEU A 125 -5.07 4.92 -23.60
C LEU A 125 -6.20 5.94 -23.73
N PRO A 126 -6.60 6.58 -22.63
CA PRO A 126 -7.58 7.65 -22.65
C PRO A 126 -7.11 8.80 -23.55
N THR A 127 -8.05 9.45 -24.21
CA THR A 127 -7.79 10.70 -24.93
C THR A 127 -8.32 11.88 -24.14
N THR A 128 -7.57 12.97 -24.11
CA THR A 128 -8.01 14.20 -23.44
C THR A 128 -8.89 15.03 -24.37
N LYS A 129 -9.95 15.61 -23.81
CA LYS A 129 -10.79 16.64 -24.46
C LYS A 129 -10.50 18.04 -23.92
N GLU A 130 -9.64 18.17 -22.95
CA GLU A 130 -9.40 19.48 -22.34
C GLU A 130 -8.62 20.40 -23.26
N ASP A 131 -9.04 21.65 -23.23
CA ASP A 131 -8.21 22.72 -23.74
C ASP A 131 -6.96 22.86 -22.84
N MET A 132 -5.86 22.39 -23.34
CA MET A 132 -4.57 22.44 -22.66
C MET A 132 -4.11 23.86 -22.40
N GLY A 133 -4.71 24.85 -23.06
CA GLY A 133 -4.38 26.27 -22.88
C GLY A 133 -4.66 26.82 -21.48
N LYS A 134 -5.60 26.20 -20.73
CA LYS A 134 -5.91 26.63 -19.35
C LYS A 134 -4.84 26.25 -18.33
N LYS A 135 -4.12 25.16 -18.57
CA LYS A 135 -3.11 24.62 -17.63
C LYS A 135 -1.74 24.46 -18.27
N GLY A 136 -1.62 24.79 -19.55
CA GLY A 136 -0.42 24.50 -20.36
C GLY A 136 -0.34 23.00 -20.72
N PRO A 137 0.72 22.59 -21.44
CA PRO A 137 0.96 21.21 -21.80
C PRO A 137 1.27 20.40 -20.53
N GLY A 138 0.25 19.72 -19.99
CA GLY A 138 0.36 18.88 -18.81
C GLY A 138 0.68 17.43 -19.15
N TYR A 139 0.66 16.56 -18.14
CA TYR A 139 0.71 15.12 -18.33
C TYR A 139 -0.70 14.59 -18.65
N GLU A 140 -0.79 13.54 -19.46
CA GLU A 140 -2.08 13.02 -19.97
C GLU A 140 -3.00 12.43 -18.89
N ILE A 141 -2.47 12.06 -17.73
CA ILE A 141 -3.21 11.46 -16.61
C ILE A 141 -3.46 12.53 -15.56
N ALA A 142 -4.73 12.83 -15.27
CA ALA A 142 -5.14 13.91 -14.36
C ALA A 142 -4.58 13.76 -12.94
N GLU A 143 -4.39 12.54 -12.48
CA GLU A 143 -3.84 12.22 -11.16
C GLU A 143 -2.30 12.48 -11.08
N ILE A 144 -1.66 12.84 -12.20
CA ILE A 144 -0.22 13.09 -12.29
C ILE A 144 0.04 14.57 -12.49
N GLN A 145 0.23 15.29 -11.38
CA GLN A 145 0.39 16.75 -11.38
C GLN A 145 1.67 17.21 -10.64
N PRO A 146 2.85 16.70 -10.99
CA PRO A 146 4.08 17.08 -10.28
C PRO A 146 4.44 18.55 -10.43
N HIS A 147 3.88 19.26 -11.40
CA HIS A 147 4.07 20.70 -11.64
C HIS A 147 3.18 21.58 -10.75
N TYR A 148 2.12 21.03 -10.14
CA TYR A 148 1.27 21.78 -9.22
C TYR A 148 2.09 22.28 -8.02
N ARG A 149 1.83 23.52 -7.60
CA ARG A 149 2.49 24.15 -6.45
C ARG A 149 1.44 24.71 -5.49
N VAL A 150 1.47 24.24 -4.26
CA VAL A 150 0.59 24.78 -3.23
C VAL A 150 0.80 26.30 -3.04
N SER A 151 2.02 26.80 -3.26
CA SER A 151 2.33 28.23 -3.16
C SER A 151 1.52 29.11 -4.11
N GLU A 152 1.01 28.57 -5.23
CA GLU A 152 0.21 29.34 -6.20
C GLU A 152 -1.26 29.48 -5.77
N THR A 153 -1.71 28.61 -4.85
CA THR A 153 -3.10 28.57 -4.35
C THR A 153 -3.18 28.78 -2.84
N PHE A 154 -2.02 29.01 -2.21
CA PHE A 154 -1.94 29.20 -0.77
C PHE A 154 -2.73 30.42 -0.31
N THR A 155 -3.56 30.24 0.70
CA THR A 155 -4.30 31.30 1.38
C THR A 155 -4.07 31.20 2.88
N ALA A 156 -3.80 32.34 3.52
CA ALA A 156 -3.71 32.40 4.96
C ALA A 156 -5.08 32.12 5.60
N ASN A 157 -5.09 31.32 6.66
CA ASN A 157 -6.27 31.05 7.47
C ASN A 157 -6.00 31.48 8.93
N PRO A 158 -6.26 32.71 9.30
CA PRO A 158 -5.92 33.24 10.63
C PRO A 158 -6.48 32.40 11.79
N ALA A 159 -7.75 31.97 11.70
CA ALA A 159 -8.39 31.16 12.73
C ALA A 159 -7.78 29.75 12.82
N GLY A 160 -7.41 29.16 11.67
CA GLY A 160 -6.69 27.88 11.64
C GLY A 160 -5.28 28.01 12.21
N PHE A 161 -4.59 29.11 11.89
CA PHE A 161 -3.25 29.38 12.40
C PHE A 161 -3.24 29.62 13.92
N GLU A 162 -4.27 30.26 14.46
CA GLU A 162 -4.43 30.45 15.90
C GLU A 162 -4.45 29.11 16.64
N LYS A 163 -5.24 28.15 16.15
CA LYS A 163 -5.29 26.79 16.73
C LYS A 163 -3.94 26.09 16.72
N LEU A 164 -3.13 26.30 15.67
CA LEU A 164 -1.79 25.74 15.60
C LEU A 164 -0.83 26.43 16.57
N ARG A 165 -0.94 27.76 16.71
CA ARG A 165 -0.15 28.54 17.69
C ARG A 165 -0.45 28.12 19.13
N GLU A 166 -1.71 27.75 19.44
CA GLU A 166 -2.11 27.21 20.75
C GLU A 166 -1.31 25.93 21.12
N LEU A 167 -0.86 25.17 20.15
CA LEU A 167 -0.03 23.98 20.34
C LEU A 167 1.48 24.30 20.31
N GLY A 168 1.87 25.52 19.94
CA GLY A 168 3.27 25.94 19.86
C GLY A 168 3.84 25.93 18.43
N PHE A 169 3.05 25.65 17.39
CA PHE A 169 3.53 25.69 16.01
C PHE A 169 3.72 27.15 15.54
N THR A 170 4.82 27.39 14.84
CA THR A 170 5.17 28.69 14.26
C THR A 170 5.27 28.67 12.75
N ALA A 171 5.43 27.48 12.18
CA ALA A 171 5.47 27.25 10.76
C ALA A 171 4.85 25.89 10.42
N ALA A 172 4.37 25.75 9.19
CA ALA A 172 3.85 24.48 8.68
C ALA A 172 4.18 24.31 7.19
N ASN A 173 4.42 23.08 6.78
CA ASN A 173 4.59 22.69 5.39
C ASN A 173 3.23 22.28 4.84
N PHE A 174 2.61 23.18 4.08
CA PHE A 174 1.29 22.95 3.49
C PHE A 174 1.42 22.06 2.27
N ILE A 175 0.74 20.92 2.30
CA ILE A 175 0.86 19.85 1.31
C ILE A 175 -0.26 19.86 0.28
N PRO A 176 0.00 19.38 -0.95
CA PRO A 176 -1.06 19.03 -1.89
C PRO A 176 -1.72 17.71 -1.47
N THR A 177 -3.05 17.61 -1.60
CA THR A 177 -3.83 16.48 -1.04
C THR A 177 -4.46 15.57 -2.08
N GLU A 178 -4.45 15.91 -3.37
CA GLU A 178 -5.15 15.18 -4.42
C GLU A 178 -4.21 14.61 -5.47
N GLY A 179 -4.56 13.45 -6.00
CA GLY A 179 -3.83 12.75 -7.05
C GLY A 179 -2.76 11.77 -6.54
N ILE A 180 -2.06 11.16 -7.48
CA ILE A 180 -1.00 10.18 -7.25
C ILE A 180 0.36 10.88 -7.11
N ILE A 181 0.72 11.72 -8.09
CA ILE A 181 1.86 12.66 -7.98
C ILE A 181 1.25 14.04 -7.83
N ARG A 182 1.20 14.50 -6.59
CA ARG A 182 0.33 15.61 -6.18
C ARG A 182 0.90 16.99 -6.40
N GLY A 183 2.22 17.12 -6.60
CA GLY A 183 2.89 18.40 -6.70
C GLY A 183 3.75 18.75 -5.49
N SER A 184 4.12 20.02 -5.39
CA SER A 184 5.06 20.53 -4.39
C SER A 184 4.36 21.26 -3.26
N ALA A 185 4.81 21.00 -2.04
CA ALA A 185 4.39 21.70 -0.82
C ALA A 185 5.04 23.09 -0.68
N VAL A 186 4.49 23.92 0.20
CA VAL A 186 4.98 25.23 0.57
C VAL A 186 5.20 25.33 2.09
N LEU A 187 6.38 25.78 2.51
CA LEU A 187 6.63 26.09 3.91
C LEU A 187 6.21 27.54 4.19
N SER A 188 5.29 27.71 5.12
CA SER A 188 4.75 29.02 5.52
C SER A 188 4.83 29.24 7.02
N LEU A 189 5.01 30.49 7.41
CA LEU A 189 4.81 30.96 8.77
C LEU A 189 3.33 30.93 9.14
N LEU A 190 3.05 30.77 10.44
CA LEU A 190 1.69 30.76 11.00
C LEU A 190 1.37 32.12 11.63
N GLY A 191 1.97 33.20 11.14
CA GLY A 191 1.75 34.58 11.54
C GLY A 191 0.53 35.22 10.88
N GLU A 192 0.40 36.51 11.07
CA GLU A 192 -0.56 37.39 10.40
C GLU A 192 0.13 38.18 9.30
N GLY A 193 -0.49 38.29 8.15
CA GLY A 193 0.03 39.02 7.00
C GLY A 193 -0.54 38.50 5.70
N ASP A 194 -0.08 39.08 4.60
CA ASP A 194 -0.44 38.58 3.27
C ASP A 194 0.24 37.21 2.98
N PRO A 195 -0.38 36.33 2.18
CA PRO A 195 0.20 35.03 1.89
C PRO A 195 1.66 35.06 1.42
N ASN A 196 2.03 36.06 0.60
CA ASN A 196 3.40 36.20 0.10
C ASN A 196 4.42 36.58 1.20
N ASP A 197 3.97 37.32 2.24
CA ASP A 197 4.82 37.65 3.38
C ASP A 197 5.07 36.45 4.31
N LEU A 198 4.16 35.47 4.28
CA LEU A 198 4.21 34.29 5.16
C LEU A 198 4.98 33.15 4.55
N ILE A 199 5.11 33.09 3.22
CA ILE A 199 5.81 32.00 2.53
C ILE A 199 7.33 32.11 2.75
N LEU A 200 7.89 31.14 3.46
CA LEU A 200 9.35 31.01 3.66
C LEU A 200 10.05 30.31 2.50
N THR A 201 9.42 29.23 2.02
CA THR A 201 9.97 28.42 0.91
C THR A 201 8.82 28.00 -0.01
N PRO A 202 8.75 28.53 -1.24
CA PRO A 202 7.59 28.31 -2.12
C PRO A 202 7.54 26.92 -2.72
N LYS A 203 8.64 26.16 -2.67
CA LYS A 203 8.73 24.78 -3.19
C LYS A 203 9.63 23.94 -2.29
N THR A 204 9.07 23.07 -1.48
CA THR A 204 9.81 22.20 -0.58
C THR A 204 9.93 20.78 -1.14
N THR A 205 8.98 19.92 -0.83
CA THR A 205 8.96 18.49 -1.13
C THR A 205 7.97 18.17 -2.24
N GLN A 206 8.22 17.09 -2.99
CA GLN A 206 7.27 16.53 -3.94
C GLN A 206 6.42 15.46 -3.23
N HIS A 207 5.14 15.36 -3.56
CA HIS A 207 4.22 14.48 -2.86
C HIS A 207 3.68 13.37 -3.76
N PHE A 208 3.67 12.15 -3.21
CA PHE A 208 3.16 10.93 -3.83
C PHE A 208 2.18 10.23 -2.89
N ALA A 209 1.15 9.61 -3.45
CA ALA A 209 0.27 8.72 -2.71
C ALA A 209 -0.12 7.51 -3.54
N TYR A 210 -0.28 6.36 -2.89
CA TYR A 210 -0.80 5.16 -3.54
C TYR A 210 -2.34 5.15 -3.49
N GLU A 211 -2.95 6.22 -3.96
CA GLU A 211 -4.39 6.45 -3.95
C GLU A 211 -4.95 6.31 -5.37
N PRO A 212 -5.74 5.26 -5.65
CA PRO A 212 -6.35 5.09 -6.97
C PRO A 212 -7.33 6.20 -7.31
N GLY A 213 -7.32 6.62 -8.59
CA GLY A 213 -8.27 7.59 -9.13
C GLY A 213 -9.66 7.00 -9.41
N LYS A 214 -10.53 7.84 -9.94
CA LYS A 214 -11.85 7.42 -10.44
C LYS A 214 -11.76 6.79 -11.84
N GLU A 215 -10.81 7.26 -12.63
CA GLU A 215 -10.45 6.77 -13.94
C GLU A 215 -9.09 6.06 -13.88
N TYR A 216 -8.42 5.85 -15.01
CA TYR A 216 -7.10 5.22 -14.99
C TYR A 216 -6.06 6.11 -14.30
N PRO A 217 -5.30 5.53 -13.36
CA PRO A 217 -5.36 4.19 -12.79
C PRO A 217 -6.40 4.05 -11.65
N LYS A 218 -7.20 2.99 -11.68
CA LYS A 218 -8.27 2.73 -10.71
C LYS A 218 -7.92 1.64 -9.69
N SER A 219 -6.72 1.10 -9.77
CA SER A 219 -6.22 0.05 -8.89
C SER A 219 -4.86 0.42 -8.31
N LEU A 220 -4.51 -0.18 -7.18
CA LEU A 220 -3.18 0.01 -6.56
C LEU A 220 -2.05 -0.40 -7.50
N MET A 221 -2.20 -1.53 -8.23
CA MET A 221 -1.20 -1.97 -9.21
C MET A 221 -1.09 -0.99 -10.39
N GLY A 222 -2.19 -0.37 -10.80
CA GLY A 222 -2.22 0.68 -11.81
C GLY A 222 -1.48 1.93 -11.35
N VAL A 223 -1.69 2.37 -10.10
CA VAL A 223 -0.97 3.49 -9.49
C VAL A 223 0.54 3.27 -9.54
N ILE A 224 1.01 2.09 -9.17
CA ILE A 224 2.45 1.76 -9.19
C ILE A 224 2.99 1.77 -10.62
N ALA A 225 2.24 1.22 -11.57
CA ALA A 225 2.62 1.21 -12.98
C ALA A 225 2.72 2.65 -13.55
N VAL A 226 1.79 3.53 -13.19
CA VAL A 226 1.80 4.95 -13.62
C VAL A 226 2.99 5.71 -13.02
N ILE A 227 3.27 5.53 -11.73
CA ILE A 227 4.46 6.13 -11.11
C ILE A 227 5.73 5.70 -11.85
N ARG A 228 5.85 4.39 -12.15
CA ARG A 228 6.99 3.82 -12.86
C ARG A 228 7.10 4.35 -14.28
N GLN A 229 5.98 4.41 -15.04
CA GLN A 229 5.96 4.95 -16.40
C GLN A 229 6.33 6.44 -16.41
N THR A 230 5.77 7.24 -15.48
CA THR A 230 6.09 8.67 -15.34
C THR A 230 7.59 8.90 -15.10
N ALA A 231 8.22 8.04 -14.30
CA ALA A 231 9.66 8.11 -14.07
C ALA A 231 10.45 7.83 -15.35
N PHE A 232 10.09 6.79 -16.11
CA PHE A 232 10.73 6.47 -17.38
C PHE A 232 10.47 7.54 -18.45
N ASP A 233 9.29 8.12 -18.48
CA ASP A 233 8.97 9.24 -19.36
C ASP A 233 9.82 10.48 -19.02
N THR A 234 10.07 10.72 -17.73
CA THR A 234 10.98 11.80 -17.32
C THR A 234 12.43 11.53 -17.75
N GLN A 235 12.90 10.28 -17.62
CA GLN A 235 14.24 9.90 -18.11
C GLN A 235 14.33 10.06 -19.63
N HIS A 236 13.30 9.62 -20.35
CA HIS A 236 13.21 9.82 -21.79
C HIS A 236 13.22 11.31 -22.18
N TYR A 237 12.47 12.13 -21.45
CA TYR A 237 12.42 13.58 -21.67
C TYR A 237 13.80 14.22 -21.52
N ILE A 238 14.58 13.82 -20.52
CA ILE A 238 15.99 14.24 -20.35
C ILE A 238 16.85 13.78 -21.52
N HIS A 239 16.70 12.51 -21.94
CA HIS A 239 17.46 11.97 -23.07
C HIS A 239 17.13 12.71 -24.37
N MET A 240 15.86 13.03 -24.61
CA MET A 240 15.42 13.82 -25.77
C MET A 240 15.96 15.25 -25.75
N GLN A 241 15.98 15.91 -24.59
CA GLN A 241 16.60 17.24 -24.46
C GLN A 241 18.10 17.20 -24.80
N ASN A 242 18.83 16.22 -24.26
CA ASN A 242 20.25 16.02 -24.51
C ASN A 242 20.52 15.67 -25.98
N TRP A 243 19.68 14.84 -26.60
CA TRP A 243 19.76 14.48 -28.01
C TRP A 243 19.53 15.71 -28.89
N ALA A 244 18.53 16.55 -28.61
CA ALA A 244 18.21 17.75 -29.36
C ALA A 244 19.34 18.81 -29.33
N VAL A 245 20.09 18.87 -28.20
CA VAL A 245 21.29 19.74 -28.12
C VAL A 245 22.39 19.28 -29.09
N LYS A 246 22.56 17.94 -29.21
CA LYS A 246 23.56 17.35 -30.15
C LYS A 246 23.10 17.37 -31.59
N ASN A 247 21.80 17.43 -31.84
CA ASN A 247 21.16 17.39 -33.16
C ASN A 247 20.29 18.65 -33.37
N PRO A 248 20.88 19.83 -33.60
CA PRO A 248 20.15 21.11 -33.65
C PRO A 248 19.06 21.18 -34.73
N ASN A 249 19.19 20.41 -35.80
CA ASN A 249 18.23 20.31 -36.91
C ASN A 249 17.19 19.20 -36.71
N GLY A 250 17.29 18.45 -35.61
CA GLY A 250 16.39 17.37 -35.27
C GLY A 250 15.10 17.85 -34.59
N ILE A 251 14.25 16.89 -34.24
CA ILE A 251 13.01 17.13 -33.50
C ILE A 251 13.35 17.68 -32.12
N ARG A 252 12.74 18.77 -31.71
CA ARG A 252 12.86 19.31 -30.35
C ARG A 252 11.70 18.77 -29.50
N PRO A 253 11.97 18.28 -28.28
CA PRO A 253 10.89 17.88 -27.37
C PRO A 253 10.07 19.13 -26.97
N GLU A 254 8.77 18.99 -27.00
CA GLU A 254 7.87 20.03 -26.47
C GLU A 254 8.10 20.20 -24.96
N TYR A 255 7.92 21.43 -24.48
CA TYR A 255 8.01 21.70 -23.05
C TYR A 255 6.86 21.02 -22.31
N ASN A 256 7.20 20.11 -21.38
CA ASN A 256 6.25 19.43 -20.52
C ASN A 256 6.50 19.82 -19.06
N PRO A 257 5.64 20.64 -18.44
CA PRO A 257 5.83 21.13 -17.07
C PRO A 257 5.79 20.01 -16.03
N ALA A 258 5.04 18.95 -16.28
CA ALA A 258 4.96 17.80 -15.40
C ALA A 258 6.30 17.04 -15.38
N LEU A 259 6.81 16.64 -16.54
CA LEU A 259 8.09 15.95 -16.65
C LEU A 259 9.26 16.82 -16.20
N GLN A 260 9.24 18.12 -16.54
CA GLN A 260 10.24 19.08 -16.08
C GLN A 260 10.32 19.16 -14.54
N SER A 261 9.17 19.09 -13.88
CA SER A 261 9.10 19.10 -12.41
C SER A 261 9.66 17.82 -11.79
N MET A 262 9.51 16.68 -12.49
CA MET A 262 10.02 15.39 -12.05
C MET A 262 11.52 15.22 -12.16
N ILE A 263 12.21 15.98 -13.00
CA ILE A 263 13.67 15.88 -13.20
C ILE A 263 14.42 15.99 -11.87
N LYS A 264 14.05 16.94 -11.01
CA LYS A 264 14.69 17.13 -9.70
C LYS A 264 14.40 16.00 -8.70
N VAL A 265 13.35 15.22 -8.93
CA VAL A 265 12.97 14.10 -8.07
C VAL A 265 13.75 12.84 -8.44
N ILE A 266 13.96 12.60 -9.75
CA ILE A 266 14.47 11.32 -10.28
C ILE A 266 15.95 11.41 -10.68
N ALA A 267 16.34 12.42 -11.44
CA ALA A 267 17.63 12.41 -12.14
C ALA A 267 18.82 12.90 -11.33
N GLY A 268 18.61 13.50 -10.15
CA GLY A 268 19.69 13.89 -9.26
C GLY A 268 20.68 14.93 -9.82
N GLN A 269 20.34 15.67 -10.88
CA GLN A 269 21.15 16.80 -11.33
C GLN A 269 21.00 17.94 -10.31
N GLY A 270 22.05 18.17 -9.52
CA GLY A 270 22.04 19.10 -8.40
C GLY A 270 21.45 18.49 -7.13
N GLN A 271 20.95 19.35 -6.22
CA GLN A 271 20.32 18.88 -4.98
C GLN A 271 18.95 18.28 -5.29
N LYS A 272 18.79 16.96 -5.09
CA LYS A 272 17.52 16.26 -5.27
C LYS A 272 16.40 16.86 -4.40
N GLN A 273 15.18 16.86 -4.93
CA GLN A 273 13.97 17.17 -4.17
C GLN A 273 13.48 15.90 -3.47
N LEU A 274 13.24 15.96 -2.16
CA LEU A 274 12.71 14.84 -1.40
C LEU A 274 11.27 14.52 -1.87
N ALA A 275 10.95 13.25 -1.90
CA ALA A 275 9.64 12.73 -2.25
C ALA A 275 8.91 12.24 -0.99
N ILE A 276 7.89 12.96 -0.51
CA ILE A 276 7.04 12.46 0.56
C ILE A 276 6.06 11.47 -0.05
N VAL A 277 5.98 10.27 0.51
CA VAL A 277 5.15 9.17 0.01
C VAL A 277 4.17 8.72 1.07
N GLU A 278 2.88 8.75 0.76
CA GLU A 278 1.80 8.11 1.53
C GLU A 278 1.61 6.67 1.05
N PRO A 279 2.09 5.66 1.78
CA PRO A 279 2.01 4.26 1.32
C PRO A 279 0.62 3.64 1.50
N GLY A 280 -0.24 4.18 2.37
CA GLY A 280 -1.58 3.69 2.64
C GLY A 280 -1.64 2.34 3.39
N SER A 281 -0.56 1.57 3.41
CA SER A 281 -0.46 0.31 4.17
C SER A 281 0.99 0.00 4.53
N VAL A 282 1.20 -0.77 5.60
CA VAL A 282 2.54 -1.15 6.06
C VAL A 282 3.32 -1.96 5.01
N LEU A 283 2.64 -2.80 4.23
CA LEU A 283 3.28 -3.57 3.14
C LEU A 283 3.80 -2.66 2.03
N MET A 284 3.11 -1.54 1.79
CA MET A 284 3.50 -0.58 0.77
C MET A 284 4.73 0.25 1.15
N ILE A 285 5.14 0.25 2.42
CA ILE A 285 6.44 0.81 2.86
C ILE A 285 7.59 0.02 2.21
N SER A 286 7.52 -1.31 2.24
CA SER A 286 8.51 -2.17 1.56
C SER A 286 8.48 -1.95 0.04
N ARG A 287 7.29 -1.80 -0.54
CA ARG A 287 7.13 -1.49 -1.97
C ARG A 287 7.71 -0.13 -2.33
N THR A 288 7.51 0.88 -1.49
CA THR A 288 8.13 2.21 -1.66
C THR A 288 9.64 2.13 -1.68
N ALA A 289 10.23 1.33 -0.77
CA ALA A 289 11.69 1.14 -0.75
C ALA A 289 12.20 0.53 -2.07
N LYS A 290 11.51 -0.47 -2.61
CA LYS A 290 11.86 -1.10 -3.88
C LYS A 290 11.74 -0.12 -5.05
N LEU A 291 10.63 0.63 -5.14
CA LEU A 291 10.43 1.64 -6.17
C LEU A 291 11.44 2.78 -6.08
N ALA A 292 11.78 3.21 -4.87
CA ALA A 292 12.79 4.24 -4.64
C ALA A 292 14.15 3.81 -5.21
N GLY A 293 14.56 2.56 -4.97
CA GLY A 293 15.77 2.00 -5.58
C GLY A 293 15.68 1.86 -7.09
N GLU A 294 14.54 1.41 -7.63
CA GLU A 294 14.31 1.25 -9.07
C GLU A 294 14.33 2.59 -9.82
N LEU A 295 13.75 3.63 -9.23
CA LEU A 295 13.50 4.91 -9.89
C LEU A 295 14.46 6.02 -9.48
N GLY A 296 15.36 5.78 -8.54
CA GLY A 296 16.33 6.76 -8.05
C GLY A 296 15.70 7.90 -7.23
N ILE A 297 14.63 7.62 -6.48
CA ILE A 297 13.88 8.57 -5.64
C ILE A 297 14.41 8.53 -4.21
N ASP A 298 14.47 9.70 -3.53
CA ASP A 298 14.80 9.80 -2.11
C ASP A 298 13.49 10.00 -1.30
N PRO A 299 12.88 8.92 -0.76
CA PRO A 299 11.57 9.01 -0.14
C PRO A 299 11.65 9.44 1.33
N VAL A 300 10.60 10.14 1.77
CA VAL A 300 10.21 10.33 3.17
C VAL A 300 8.87 9.65 3.32
N ILE A 301 8.76 8.71 4.23
CA ILE A 301 7.56 7.87 4.37
C ILE A 301 6.59 8.53 5.37
N VAL A 302 5.34 8.68 4.98
CA VAL A 302 4.26 8.98 5.94
C VAL A 302 3.85 7.67 6.60
N ALA A 303 4.02 7.58 7.92
CA ALA A 303 3.69 6.38 8.67
C ALA A 303 2.19 6.07 8.62
N THR A 304 1.87 4.78 8.59
CA THR A 304 0.50 4.28 8.44
C THR A 304 -0.23 4.06 9.77
N GLY A 305 0.51 4.08 10.90
CA GLY A 305 0.02 3.68 12.22
C GLY A 305 -0.07 2.16 12.43
N HIS A 306 0.37 1.37 11.45
CA HIS A 306 0.35 -0.10 11.49
C HIS A 306 1.75 -0.74 11.48
N GLU A 307 2.82 0.04 11.65
CA GLU A 307 4.21 -0.42 11.63
C GLU A 307 4.50 -1.40 12.76
N TRP A 308 3.73 -1.36 13.83
CA TRP A 308 3.78 -2.33 14.93
C TRP A 308 3.53 -3.78 14.47
N ARG A 309 2.89 -3.98 13.31
CA ARG A 309 2.61 -5.31 12.76
C ARG A 309 3.82 -5.98 12.11
N ARG A 310 4.75 -5.18 11.58
CA ARG A 310 5.83 -5.63 10.69
C ARG A 310 7.14 -4.92 11.04
N HIS A 311 7.73 -5.30 12.17
CA HIS A 311 9.04 -4.78 12.59
C HIS A 311 10.14 -5.09 11.57
N ASP A 312 10.05 -6.26 10.91
CA ASP A 312 10.97 -6.68 9.86
C ASP A 312 11.00 -5.74 8.65
N ILE A 313 9.90 -5.05 8.34
CA ILE A 313 9.90 -3.98 7.33
C ILE A 313 10.73 -2.80 7.83
N LEU A 314 10.50 -2.36 9.08
CA LEU A 314 11.27 -1.26 9.64
C LEU A 314 12.77 -1.57 9.71
N GLU A 315 13.17 -2.82 9.94
CA GLU A 315 14.57 -3.23 9.96
C GLU A 315 15.24 -3.15 8.57
N LYS A 316 14.47 -3.36 7.50
CA LYS A 316 14.95 -3.35 6.11
C LYS A 316 14.96 -1.98 5.45
N VAL A 317 14.22 -0.98 5.99
CA VAL A 317 14.13 0.37 5.42
C VAL A 317 14.83 1.39 6.30
N ASN A 318 15.62 2.27 5.69
CA ASN A 318 16.35 3.33 6.38
C ASN A 318 16.04 4.70 5.77
N PHE A 319 14.75 5.05 5.74
CA PHE A 319 14.27 6.36 5.26
C PHE A 319 13.78 7.21 6.42
N PRO A 320 13.72 8.53 6.26
CA PRO A 320 13.01 9.41 7.19
C PRO A 320 11.51 9.10 7.21
N PHE A 321 10.88 9.32 8.36
CA PHE A 321 9.44 9.17 8.53
C PHE A 321 8.79 10.46 9.00
N ILE A 322 7.57 10.69 8.53
CA ILE A 322 6.62 11.65 9.11
C ILE A 322 5.52 10.82 9.76
N VAL A 323 5.33 11.00 11.06
CA VAL A 323 4.45 10.17 11.86
C VAL A 323 3.22 10.95 12.30
N PRO A 324 2.05 10.66 11.73
CA PRO A 324 0.78 11.15 12.25
C PRO A 324 0.52 10.56 13.64
N VAL A 325 0.16 11.41 14.61
CA VAL A 325 -0.20 10.96 15.96
C VAL A 325 -1.71 10.82 16.14
N ASN A 326 -2.41 10.46 15.10
CA ASN A 326 -3.86 10.21 15.04
C ASN A 326 -4.20 8.78 15.48
N PHE A 327 -3.84 8.42 16.72
CA PHE A 327 -4.06 7.06 17.20
C PHE A 327 -5.55 6.70 17.27
N PRO A 328 -5.92 5.43 16.97
CA PRO A 328 -7.30 4.99 17.05
C PRO A 328 -7.89 5.20 18.44
N ALA A 329 -9.15 5.58 18.48
CA ALA A 329 -9.94 5.60 19.70
C ALA A 329 -10.16 4.18 20.23
N ILE A 330 -10.60 4.06 21.48
CA ILE A 330 -11.04 2.80 22.07
C ILE A 330 -12.19 2.28 21.18
N PRO A 331 -12.22 0.99 20.81
CA PRO A 331 -13.35 0.42 20.12
C PRO A 331 -14.63 0.61 20.92
N GLU A 332 -15.69 1.09 20.31
CA GLU A 332 -17.00 1.24 20.94
C GLU A 332 -17.59 -0.16 21.17
N LEU A 333 -17.99 -0.45 22.40
CA LEU A 333 -18.47 -1.75 22.85
C LEU A 333 -19.83 -1.57 23.57
N PRO A 334 -20.92 -1.22 22.82
CA PRO A 334 -22.19 -0.82 23.43
C PRO A 334 -22.86 -1.91 24.26
N ASP A 335 -22.75 -3.18 23.84
CA ASP A 335 -23.28 -4.33 24.59
C ASP A 335 -22.46 -5.62 24.36
N GLU A 336 -22.85 -6.71 25.03
CA GLU A 336 -22.11 -7.98 25.00
C GLU A 336 -22.16 -8.68 23.62
N GLU A 337 -23.19 -8.47 22.85
CA GLU A 337 -23.28 -9.04 21.51
C GLU A 337 -22.28 -8.34 20.56
N ASP A 338 -22.14 -7.02 20.68
CA ASP A 338 -21.20 -6.23 19.87
C ASP A 338 -19.73 -6.61 20.16
N TRP A 339 -19.41 -7.09 21.37
CA TRP A 339 -18.06 -7.55 21.69
C TRP A 339 -17.63 -8.76 20.86
N LYS A 340 -18.56 -9.56 20.38
CA LYS A 340 -18.26 -10.72 19.52
C LYS A 340 -17.79 -10.26 18.15
N GLU A 341 -18.25 -9.09 17.69
CA GLU A 341 -17.95 -8.56 16.37
C GLU A 341 -16.63 -7.79 16.31
N VAL A 342 -16.12 -7.26 17.43
CA VAL A 342 -14.84 -6.55 17.46
C VAL A 342 -13.68 -7.52 17.20
N SER A 343 -12.95 -7.29 16.16
CA SER A 343 -11.82 -8.13 15.77
C SER A 343 -10.61 -7.95 16.69
N LEU A 344 -9.80 -9.00 16.84
CA LEU A 344 -8.52 -8.90 17.53
C LEU A 344 -7.61 -7.83 16.89
N ASP A 345 -7.73 -7.64 15.58
CA ASP A 345 -6.95 -6.69 14.83
C ASP A 345 -7.28 -5.23 15.21
N GLU A 346 -8.55 -4.89 15.38
CA GLU A 346 -8.96 -3.57 15.89
C GLU A 346 -8.47 -3.32 17.30
N LEU A 347 -8.60 -4.31 18.18
CA LEU A 347 -8.12 -4.23 19.57
C LEU A 347 -6.60 -4.03 19.62
N ARG A 348 -5.84 -4.75 18.80
CA ARG A 348 -4.39 -4.59 18.68
C ARG A 348 -4.04 -3.22 18.13
N THR A 349 -4.72 -2.77 17.08
CA THR A 349 -4.47 -1.46 16.46
C THR A 349 -4.66 -0.34 17.46
N TRP A 350 -5.76 -0.35 18.22
CA TRP A 350 -5.99 0.60 19.30
C TRP A 350 -4.89 0.57 20.37
N ASP A 351 -4.52 -0.64 20.83
CA ASP A 351 -3.59 -0.78 21.95
C ASP A 351 -2.13 -0.52 21.58
N TRP A 352 -1.73 -0.81 20.33
CA TRP A 352 -0.34 -0.80 19.90
C TRP A 352 0.05 0.39 19.00
N ALA A 353 -0.89 1.08 18.36
CA ALA A 353 -0.56 2.22 17.52
C ALA A 353 0.26 3.32 18.22
N PRO A 354 0.05 3.64 19.52
CA PRO A 354 0.86 4.63 20.21
C PRO A 354 2.35 4.27 20.35
N GLU A 355 2.76 3.03 20.07
CA GLU A 355 4.15 2.58 20.10
C GLU A 355 4.89 2.85 18.78
N VAL A 356 4.17 3.13 17.70
CA VAL A 356 4.75 3.34 16.36
C VAL A 356 5.84 4.41 16.34
N PRO A 357 5.68 5.59 16.97
CA PRO A 357 6.75 6.59 17.00
C PRO A 357 8.03 6.07 17.63
N ALA A 358 7.92 5.30 18.74
CA ALA A 358 9.06 4.73 19.43
C ALA A 358 9.76 3.64 18.58
N LEU A 359 8.98 2.81 17.89
CA LEU A 359 9.51 1.76 16.99
C LEU A 359 10.28 2.36 15.82
N ILE A 360 9.76 3.40 15.21
CA ILE A 360 10.44 4.11 14.12
C ILE A 360 11.73 4.74 14.60
N ALA A 361 11.68 5.43 15.75
CA ALA A 361 12.84 6.10 16.34
C ALA A 361 13.96 5.12 16.76
N LYS A 362 13.63 3.90 17.17
CA LYS A 362 14.59 2.87 17.58
C LYS A 362 15.64 2.57 16.50
N GLY A 363 15.32 2.73 15.24
CA GLY A 363 16.24 2.48 14.10
C GLY A 363 17.18 3.66 13.77
N ASN A 364 17.34 4.66 14.64
CA ASN A 364 18.11 5.89 14.39
C ASN A 364 17.66 6.66 13.14
N ARG A 365 16.37 6.55 12.78
CA ARG A 365 15.78 7.24 11.63
C ARG A 365 15.36 8.65 12.01
N ASP A 366 15.51 9.57 11.07
CA ASP A 366 14.86 10.86 11.20
C ASP A 366 13.35 10.67 11.26
N MET A 367 12.71 11.17 12.33
CA MET A 367 11.28 11.06 12.54
C MET A 367 10.70 12.42 12.88
N ALA A 368 9.77 12.90 12.05
CA ALA A 368 9.00 14.11 12.32
C ALA A 368 7.57 13.75 12.76
N LEU A 369 6.97 14.56 13.60
CA LEU A 369 5.60 14.39 14.09
C LEU A 369 4.67 15.38 13.40
N THR A 370 3.43 14.95 13.10
CA THR A 370 2.43 15.81 12.41
C THR A 370 1.05 15.66 13.00
N LEU A 371 0.25 16.73 12.86
CA LEU A 371 -1.18 16.77 13.19
C LEU A 371 -2.05 16.06 12.13
N HIS A 372 -1.46 15.61 11.03
CA HIS A 372 -2.21 15.02 9.92
C HIS A 372 -3.17 13.93 10.38
N GLY A 373 -4.43 14.01 9.93
CA GLY A 373 -5.46 13.01 10.24
C GLY A 373 -6.13 13.16 11.61
N LEU A 374 -5.68 14.09 12.48
CA LEU A 374 -6.39 14.36 13.75
C LEU A 374 -7.73 15.05 13.47
N SER A 375 -8.79 14.53 14.10
CA SER A 375 -10.12 15.15 14.07
C SER A 375 -10.20 16.42 14.93
N ASP A 376 -9.57 16.41 16.11
CA ASP A 376 -9.37 17.58 16.96
C ASP A 376 -7.87 17.78 17.23
N HIS A 377 -7.37 18.97 16.94
CA HIS A 377 -5.96 19.31 17.18
C HIS A 377 -5.58 19.28 18.68
N LYS A 378 -6.57 19.39 19.58
CA LYS A 378 -6.34 19.32 21.04
C LYS A 378 -5.76 17.98 21.47
N ASP A 379 -6.08 16.92 20.76
CA ASP A 379 -5.61 15.56 21.06
C ASP A 379 -4.10 15.38 20.78
N PHE A 380 -3.48 16.32 20.07
CA PHE A 380 -2.08 16.21 19.64
C PHE A 380 -1.11 16.02 20.80
N ARG A 381 -1.19 16.88 21.83
CA ARG A 381 -0.29 16.78 22.99
C ARG A 381 -0.53 15.52 23.81
N GLU A 382 -1.81 15.16 23.99
CA GLU A 382 -2.19 13.93 24.70
C GLU A 382 -1.64 12.69 23.97
N ASN A 383 -1.79 12.64 22.66
CA ASN A 383 -1.30 11.52 21.84
C ASN A 383 0.24 11.43 21.86
N ILE A 384 0.96 12.56 21.86
CA ILE A 384 2.42 12.54 22.06
C ILE A 384 2.78 12.03 23.45
N SER A 385 2.07 12.47 24.50
CA SER A 385 2.26 11.94 25.85
C SER A 385 2.04 10.43 25.90
N ARG A 386 0.98 9.92 25.25
CA ARG A 386 0.75 8.47 25.09
C ARG A 386 1.91 7.76 24.38
N ALA A 387 2.49 8.37 23.34
CA ALA A 387 3.65 7.79 22.66
C ALA A 387 4.90 7.76 23.55
N ILE A 388 5.08 8.80 24.40
CA ILE A 388 6.18 8.83 25.40
C ILE A 388 5.99 7.74 26.44
N ASP A 389 4.78 7.55 26.95
CA ASP A 389 4.45 6.44 27.85
C ASP A 389 4.72 5.06 27.23
N ARG A 390 4.72 5.00 25.90
CA ARG A 390 5.00 3.78 25.12
C ARG A 390 6.45 3.69 24.62
N GLY A 391 7.35 4.53 25.12
CA GLY A 391 8.78 4.41 24.91
C GLY A 391 9.43 5.44 23.98
N LEU A 392 8.66 6.42 23.46
CA LEU A 392 9.24 7.54 22.74
C LEU A 392 9.98 8.46 23.73
N ARG A 393 11.24 8.81 23.48
CA ARG A 393 11.99 9.76 24.32
C ARG A 393 11.54 11.19 24.01
N GLU A 394 11.39 12.02 25.06
CA GLU A 394 11.02 13.44 24.91
C GLU A 394 11.99 14.20 24.00
N GLU A 395 13.29 13.92 24.10
CA GLU A 395 14.31 14.51 23.24
C GLU A 395 14.07 14.20 21.76
N THR A 396 13.69 12.95 21.46
CA THR A 396 13.38 12.49 20.10
C THR A 396 12.05 13.11 19.60
N ALA A 397 11.06 13.22 20.47
CA ALA A 397 9.81 13.89 20.16
C ALA A 397 10.03 15.38 19.86
N LEU A 398 10.89 16.07 20.65
CA LEU A 398 11.26 17.46 20.40
C LEU A 398 12.02 17.62 19.06
N ALA A 399 12.93 16.70 18.74
CA ALA A 399 13.59 16.69 17.44
C ALA A 399 12.57 16.55 16.30
N GLY A 400 11.56 15.71 16.50
CA GLY A 400 10.44 15.49 15.57
C GLY A 400 9.52 16.70 15.39
N LEU A 401 9.57 17.68 16.30
CA LEU A 401 8.80 18.92 16.21
C LEU A 401 9.65 20.12 15.75
N THR A 402 10.99 20.01 15.74
CA THR A 402 11.90 21.15 15.51
C THR A 402 12.93 20.87 14.43
N THR A 403 14.01 20.17 14.76
CA THR A 403 15.18 20.00 13.89
C THR A 403 14.92 19.07 12.70
N ILE A 404 14.15 18.01 12.89
CA ILE A 404 13.85 17.06 11.81
C ILE A 404 12.91 17.67 10.76
N PRO A 405 11.75 18.27 11.10
CA PRO A 405 10.94 18.97 10.10
C PRO A 405 11.68 20.09 9.39
N ALA A 406 12.56 20.84 10.10
CA ALA A 406 13.42 21.82 9.45
C ALA A 406 14.36 21.20 8.41
N LYS A 407 14.90 20.02 8.70
CA LYS A 407 15.75 19.24 7.77
C LYS A 407 14.95 18.78 6.56
N LEU A 408 13.76 18.19 6.76
CA LEU A 408 12.90 17.68 5.69
C LEU A 408 12.40 18.76 4.74
N THR A 409 12.12 19.96 5.27
CA THR A 409 11.68 21.14 4.48
C THR A 409 12.84 21.97 3.93
N LYS A 410 14.09 21.55 4.15
CA LYS A 410 15.32 22.27 3.78
C LYS A 410 15.41 23.68 4.39
N SER A 411 14.85 23.86 5.57
CA SER A 411 14.83 25.13 6.31
C SER A 411 15.81 25.16 7.50
N SER A 412 16.65 24.15 7.66
CA SER A 412 17.60 24.02 8.78
C SER A 412 18.60 25.19 8.90
N SER A 413 18.81 25.98 7.84
CA SER A 413 19.66 27.16 7.90
C SER A 413 19.04 28.34 8.64
N PHE A 414 17.70 28.36 8.83
CA PHE A 414 17.00 29.47 9.44
C PHE A 414 15.90 29.07 10.45
N LEU A 415 15.49 27.81 10.56
CA LEU A 415 14.53 27.28 11.55
C LEU A 415 15.08 26.06 12.30
N GLY A 416 14.35 25.65 13.34
CA GLY A 416 14.55 24.37 14.06
C GLY A 416 15.49 24.44 15.27
N THR A 417 16.25 25.51 15.45
CA THR A 417 17.13 25.73 16.62
C THR A 417 17.10 27.21 17.08
N ILE A 418 17.51 27.47 18.34
CA ILE A 418 17.63 28.81 18.91
C ILE A 418 19.11 29.24 18.84
N GLU A 419 19.56 29.62 17.65
CA GLU A 419 20.95 29.99 17.40
C GLU A 419 21.03 31.36 16.71
N LYS A 420 22.15 32.05 16.86
CA LYS A 420 22.39 33.36 16.24
C LYS A 420 22.16 33.33 14.72
N GLY A 421 21.44 34.33 14.22
CA GLY A 421 21.10 34.51 12.80
C GLY A 421 19.83 33.77 12.36
N ARG A 422 19.30 32.83 13.15
CA ARG A 422 18.03 32.14 12.88
C ARG A 422 16.85 33.09 12.96
N VAL A 423 15.76 32.73 12.30
CA VAL A 423 14.48 33.43 12.46
C VAL A 423 14.01 33.28 13.90
N ALA A 424 13.55 34.37 14.53
CA ALA A 424 13.07 34.34 15.89
C ALA A 424 11.66 33.74 15.99
N ASN A 425 11.59 32.42 15.66
CA ASN A 425 10.43 31.58 15.82
C ASN A 425 10.59 30.76 17.10
N LEU A 426 9.79 31.05 18.11
CA LEU A 426 9.92 30.46 19.44
C LEU A 426 8.57 29.99 19.97
N THR A 427 8.59 28.94 20.77
CA THR A 427 7.45 28.46 21.56
C THR A 427 7.74 28.62 23.02
N VAL A 428 6.91 29.36 23.75
CA VAL A 428 7.06 29.66 25.18
C VAL A 428 6.00 28.91 25.97
N VAL A 429 6.44 28.16 26.95
CA VAL A 429 5.60 27.31 27.79
C VAL A 429 5.73 27.72 29.26
N ASP A 430 4.62 27.83 29.95
CA ASP A 430 4.59 28.07 31.40
C ASP A 430 4.88 26.76 32.12
N GLY A 431 6.10 26.61 32.63
CA GLY A 431 6.56 25.38 33.32
C GLY A 431 7.83 24.76 32.70
N ALA A 432 8.18 23.56 33.15
CA ALA A 432 9.45 22.94 32.86
C ALA A 432 9.50 22.19 31.51
N SER A 433 8.38 21.69 31.03
CA SER A 433 8.34 20.90 29.77
C SER A 433 7.00 21.08 29.05
N TRP A 434 7.05 21.21 27.71
CA TRP A 434 5.87 21.18 26.86
C TRP A 434 5.18 19.80 26.85
N PHE A 435 5.93 18.73 27.12
CA PHE A 435 5.40 17.37 27.14
C PHE A 435 4.55 17.07 28.39
N ASP A 436 4.59 17.93 29.39
CA ASP A 436 3.65 17.90 30.50
C ASP A 436 2.35 18.63 30.08
N PRO A 437 1.20 17.95 29.96
CA PRO A 437 -0.05 18.56 29.55
C PRO A 437 -0.54 19.69 30.45
N ASP A 438 -0.13 19.71 31.73
CA ASP A 438 -0.50 20.74 32.70
C ASP A 438 0.27 22.05 32.47
N ASN A 439 1.30 22.08 31.62
CA ASN A 439 2.09 23.27 31.30
C ASN A 439 1.57 23.91 29.98
N PRO A 440 0.81 25.03 30.04
CA PRO A 440 0.23 25.62 28.84
C PRO A 440 1.28 26.33 27.99
N VAL A 441 1.05 26.38 26.68
CA VAL A 441 1.74 27.31 25.79
C VAL A 441 1.24 28.72 26.11
N SER A 442 2.11 29.63 26.58
CA SER A 442 1.73 30.98 26.95
C SER A 442 1.84 31.96 25.80
N SER A 443 2.79 31.74 24.90
CA SER A 443 2.93 32.53 23.69
C SER A 443 3.78 31.82 22.65
N VAL A 444 3.62 32.23 21.39
CA VAL A 444 4.56 31.90 20.31
C VAL A 444 5.13 33.17 19.71
N TRP A 445 6.36 33.10 19.27
CA TRP A 445 7.03 34.17 18.57
C TRP A 445 7.23 33.77 17.12
N ILE A 446 6.85 34.63 16.21
CA ILE A 446 7.00 34.40 14.77
C ILE A 446 7.66 35.63 14.16
N GLU A 447 8.85 35.49 13.63
CA GLU A 447 9.69 36.57 13.15
C GLU A 447 9.83 37.70 14.20
N GLY A 448 10.02 37.31 15.45
CA GLY A 448 10.14 38.25 16.56
C GLY A 448 8.85 38.94 16.99
N ARG A 449 7.71 38.65 16.39
CA ARG A 449 6.39 39.11 16.85
C ARG A 449 5.83 38.15 17.89
N ASN A 450 5.35 38.70 19.01
CA ASN A 450 4.73 37.92 20.06
C ASN A 450 3.24 37.76 19.80
N TYR A 451 2.80 36.47 19.75
CA TYR A 451 1.40 36.06 19.71
C TYR A 451 1.05 35.44 21.07
N GLN A 452 0.22 36.13 21.84
CA GLN A 452 -0.28 35.56 23.10
C GLN A 452 -1.27 34.44 22.80
N VAL A 453 -1.12 33.33 23.49
CA VAL A 453 -2.07 32.22 23.42
C VAL A 453 -3.11 32.41 24.53
N ASN A 454 -4.37 32.57 24.13
CA ASN A 454 -5.49 32.59 25.07
C ASN A 454 -5.81 31.20 25.57
N THR A 455 -5.05 30.71 26.53
CA THR A 455 -5.33 29.44 27.17
C THR A 455 -6.63 29.56 27.95
N PRO A 456 -7.65 28.68 27.71
CA PRO A 456 -8.79 28.65 28.62
C PRO A 456 -8.28 28.43 30.05
N LYS A 457 -8.73 29.26 31.00
CA LYS A 457 -8.39 29.01 32.40
C LYS A 457 -8.73 27.56 32.73
N PRO A 458 -7.85 26.79 33.37
CA PRO A 458 -8.16 25.44 33.73
C PRO A 458 -9.51 25.43 34.47
N VAL A 459 -10.45 24.69 33.96
CA VAL A 459 -11.75 24.47 34.62
C VAL A 459 -11.38 23.90 35.98
N LYS A 460 -11.73 24.64 37.06
CA LYS A 460 -11.51 24.17 38.44
C LYS A 460 -12.12 22.77 38.53
N LYS A 461 -11.26 21.74 38.60
CA LYS A 461 -11.70 20.38 38.81
C LYS A 461 -12.61 20.38 40.05
N GLU A 462 -13.85 19.92 39.89
CA GLU A 462 -14.75 19.70 41.01
C GLU A 462 -14.04 18.78 42.00
N LYS A 463 -13.85 19.29 43.20
CA LYS A 463 -13.34 18.50 44.34
C LYS A 463 -14.32 17.34 44.60
N GLY A 464 -13.97 16.14 44.18
CA GLY A 464 -14.78 14.97 44.52
C GLY A 464 -14.71 13.76 43.59
N LYS A 465 -14.12 13.87 42.39
CA LYS A 465 -13.85 12.64 41.63
C LYS A 465 -12.46 12.13 41.98
N PRO A 466 -12.29 10.85 42.35
CA PRO A 466 -10.95 10.27 42.52
C PRO A 466 -10.16 10.46 41.21
N GLU A 467 -9.01 11.13 41.28
CA GLU A 467 -8.05 11.09 40.18
C GLU A 467 -7.73 9.63 39.92
N ALA A 468 -7.91 9.20 38.66
CA ALA A 468 -7.32 7.94 38.22
C ALA A 468 -5.81 8.00 38.58
N PRO A 469 -5.24 6.96 39.20
CA PRO A 469 -3.86 6.99 39.61
C PRO A 469 -3.00 7.35 38.43
N LYS A 470 -2.23 8.47 38.55
CA LYS A 470 -1.16 8.82 37.61
C LYS A 470 -0.04 7.77 37.75
N GLY A 471 -0.35 6.56 37.38
CA GLY A 471 0.65 5.52 37.26
C GLY A 471 1.54 5.88 36.09
N LYS A 472 2.81 6.12 36.36
CA LYS A 472 3.83 6.10 35.32
C LYS A 472 3.73 4.75 34.67
N HIS A 473 3.06 4.67 33.52
CA HIS A 473 3.01 3.43 32.75
C HIS A 473 4.45 3.05 32.41
N LYS A 474 4.87 1.83 32.78
CA LYS A 474 6.17 1.34 32.36
C LYS A 474 6.20 1.35 30.85
N PRO A 475 7.25 1.91 30.24
CA PRO A 475 7.41 1.86 28.80
C PRO A 475 7.22 0.42 28.33
N ARG A 476 6.29 0.23 27.39
CA ARG A 476 6.06 -1.06 26.78
C ARG A 476 6.60 -0.99 25.35
N VAL A 477 7.51 -1.87 25.01
CA VAL A 477 7.92 -2.05 23.61
C VAL A 477 6.90 -2.97 22.95
N ALA A 478 6.33 -2.57 21.82
CA ALA A 478 5.43 -3.41 21.06
C ALA A 478 6.10 -4.74 20.77
N LYS A 479 5.47 -5.81 21.21
CA LYS A 479 5.84 -7.14 20.78
C LYS A 479 5.23 -7.36 19.41
N GLU A 480 6.05 -7.78 18.48
CA GLU A 480 5.56 -8.24 17.20
C GLU A 480 4.47 -9.30 17.41
N PRO A 481 3.34 -9.25 16.68
CA PRO A 481 2.39 -10.37 16.68
C PRO A 481 3.00 -11.64 16.08
N GLY A 482 4.29 -11.67 15.93
CA GLY A 482 5.09 -12.66 15.25
C GLY A 482 5.12 -14.06 15.87
N ASP A 483 4.68 -14.21 17.10
CA ASP A 483 4.57 -15.52 17.77
C ASP A 483 3.67 -16.52 17.01
N TYR A 484 2.92 -16.02 16.03
CA TYR A 484 1.99 -16.80 15.19
C TYR A 484 2.34 -16.78 13.71
N ARG A 485 3.44 -16.16 13.32
CA ARG A 485 3.89 -16.01 11.93
C ARG A 485 5.12 -16.86 11.66
N GLY A 486 5.32 -17.21 10.40
CA GLY A 486 6.47 -17.95 9.93
C GLY A 486 6.34 -19.46 10.08
N ALA A 487 7.42 -20.13 9.78
CA ALA A 487 7.49 -21.57 9.91
C ALA A 487 7.49 -22.01 11.39
N ILE A 488 6.63 -22.98 11.71
CA ILE A 488 6.53 -23.61 13.05
C ILE A 488 7.84 -24.35 13.36
N GLY A 489 8.42 -25.04 12.36
CA GLY A 489 9.68 -25.76 12.47
C GLY A 489 10.53 -25.56 11.22
N LYS A 490 11.85 -25.46 11.42
CA LYS A 490 12.87 -25.33 10.35
C LYS A 490 13.97 -26.38 10.52
N PRO A 491 13.62 -27.69 10.54
CA PRO A 491 14.63 -28.75 10.74
C PRO A 491 15.55 -28.83 9.52
N LYS A 492 16.81 -29.18 9.76
CA LYS A 492 17.77 -29.45 8.69
C LYS A 492 17.44 -30.76 7.98
N ASN A 493 17.00 -31.75 8.73
CA ASN A 493 16.68 -33.09 8.24
C ASN A 493 15.29 -33.51 8.72
N ILE A 494 14.55 -34.21 7.85
CA ILE A 494 13.26 -34.83 8.16
C ILE A 494 13.29 -36.26 7.65
N ILE A 495 12.81 -37.20 8.42
CA ILE A 495 12.59 -38.58 8.01
C ILE A 495 11.13 -38.94 8.31
N ILE A 496 10.38 -39.25 7.27
CA ILE A 496 9.02 -39.80 7.36
C ILE A 496 9.12 -41.31 7.14
N ARG A 497 8.51 -42.15 7.97
CA ARG A 497 8.50 -43.60 7.89
C ARG A 497 7.09 -44.17 7.82
N ASN A 498 6.95 -45.36 7.30
CA ASN A 498 5.71 -46.17 7.32
C ASN A 498 4.51 -45.47 6.63
N ALA A 499 4.72 -44.56 5.69
CA ALA A 499 3.66 -43.82 5.04
C ALA A 499 3.24 -44.43 3.69
N THR A 500 2.02 -44.10 3.25
CA THR A 500 1.65 -44.23 1.84
C THR A 500 2.04 -42.95 1.09
N ILE A 501 2.98 -43.03 0.18
CA ILE A 501 3.55 -41.86 -0.54
C ILE A 501 3.00 -41.82 -1.96
N TRP A 502 2.22 -40.76 -2.26
CA TRP A 502 1.73 -40.45 -3.60
C TRP A 502 2.77 -39.57 -4.29
N THR A 503 3.67 -40.14 -5.05
CA THR A 503 4.77 -39.36 -5.63
C THR A 503 4.28 -38.38 -6.70
N CYS A 504 3.20 -38.65 -7.39
CA CYS A 504 2.73 -37.98 -8.62
C CYS A 504 3.82 -37.89 -9.70
N GLY A 505 4.89 -38.68 -9.53
CA GLY A 505 6.02 -38.85 -10.46
C GLY A 505 6.07 -40.26 -10.99
N PRO A 506 7.19 -40.68 -11.64
CA PRO A 506 7.31 -42.01 -12.27
C PRO A 506 7.16 -43.20 -11.33
N SER A 507 7.40 -43.03 -10.04
CA SER A 507 7.31 -44.09 -9.04
C SER A 507 5.86 -44.39 -8.59
N GLY A 508 4.87 -43.61 -9.02
CA GLY A 508 3.47 -43.81 -8.67
C GLY A 508 3.19 -43.70 -7.18
N VAL A 509 2.35 -44.59 -6.66
CA VAL A 509 1.99 -44.67 -5.24
C VAL A 509 2.80 -45.80 -4.57
N ILE A 510 3.52 -45.45 -3.49
CA ILE A 510 4.36 -46.39 -2.75
C ILE A 510 3.77 -46.54 -1.34
N THR A 511 3.41 -47.77 -0.97
CA THR A 511 2.83 -48.09 0.35
C THR A 511 3.90 -48.48 1.35
N ASN A 512 3.66 -48.14 2.66
CA ASN A 512 4.55 -48.47 3.76
C ASN A 512 6.02 -48.11 3.52
N SER A 513 6.21 -46.92 2.96
CA SER A 513 7.52 -46.43 2.51
C SER A 513 8.00 -45.22 3.35
N SER A 514 9.21 -44.79 3.03
CA SER A 514 9.85 -43.68 3.76
C SER A 514 10.32 -42.58 2.81
N MET A 515 10.37 -41.35 3.32
CA MET A 515 10.92 -40.17 2.63
C MET A 515 11.92 -39.45 3.53
N ARG A 516 13.07 -39.08 2.97
CA ARG A 516 14.10 -38.25 3.64
C ARG A 516 14.19 -36.90 2.95
N VAL A 517 14.21 -35.85 3.80
CA VAL A 517 14.46 -34.47 3.38
C VAL A 517 15.73 -33.97 4.02
N THR A 518 16.59 -33.33 3.25
CA THR A 518 17.82 -32.71 3.71
C THR A 518 17.95 -31.31 3.14
N ASN A 519 18.17 -30.31 3.99
CA ASN A 519 18.28 -28.90 3.57
C ASN A 519 17.12 -28.42 2.66
N GLY A 520 15.90 -28.79 3.00
CA GLY A 520 14.71 -28.36 2.28
C GLY A 520 14.45 -29.08 0.94
N ARG A 521 15.22 -30.12 0.60
CA ARG A 521 15.06 -30.93 -0.60
C ARG A 521 14.86 -32.40 -0.27
N ILE A 522 14.09 -33.07 -1.10
CA ILE A 522 13.92 -34.52 -1.01
C ILE A 522 15.25 -35.15 -1.37
N SER A 523 15.82 -35.92 -0.44
CA SER A 523 17.13 -36.60 -0.64
C SER A 523 17.02 -38.10 -0.87
N ALA A 524 15.92 -38.74 -0.46
CA ALA A 524 15.65 -40.13 -0.72
C ALA A 524 14.15 -40.48 -0.57
N ILE A 525 13.65 -41.47 -1.35
CA ILE A 525 12.33 -42.08 -1.21
C ILE A 525 12.50 -43.59 -1.40
N GLY A 526 11.87 -44.40 -0.55
CA GLY A 526 11.93 -45.85 -0.62
C GLY A 526 11.93 -46.53 0.74
N ASP A 527 12.13 -47.86 0.75
CA ASP A 527 11.94 -48.71 1.93
C ASP A 527 13.11 -48.62 2.94
N VAL A 528 14.31 -48.28 2.47
CA VAL A 528 15.51 -48.24 3.33
C VAL A 528 16.08 -46.81 3.38
N ILE A 529 15.64 -46.07 4.34
CA ILE A 529 16.31 -44.81 4.72
C ILE A 529 17.14 -45.13 5.96
N GLY A 530 18.47 -45.04 5.82
CA GLY A 530 19.45 -45.42 6.84
C GLY A 530 19.18 -44.86 8.25
N PRO A 531 19.98 -45.24 9.27
CA PRO A 531 19.74 -44.83 10.66
C PRO A 531 19.75 -43.32 10.81
N VAL A 532 19.03 -42.83 11.84
CA VAL A 532 19.00 -41.41 12.22
C VAL A 532 20.28 -41.13 12.98
N THR A 533 21.30 -40.59 12.33
CA THR A 533 22.60 -40.34 12.93
C THR A 533 22.87 -38.85 13.12
N GLU A 534 22.06 -37.98 12.49
CA GLU A 534 22.32 -36.54 12.50
C GLU A 534 21.49 -35.84 13.60
N PRO A 535 22.12 -34.98 14.40
CA PRO A 535 21.42 -34.09 15.32
C PRO A 535 20.49 -33.20 14.47
N ASP A 536 19.42 -32.69 15.05
CA ASP A 536 18.38 -31.86 14.39
C ASP A 536 17.54 -32.59 13.31
N THR A 537 17.41 -33.91 13.41
CA THR A 537 16.50 -34.68 12.55
C THR A 537 15.12 -34.80 13.18
N VAL A 538 14.09 -34.35 12.47
CA VAL A 538 12.70 -34.59 12.84
C VAL A 538 12.26 -35.93 12.28
N LEU A 539 11.82 -36.84 13.15
CA LEU A 539 11.26 -38.13 12.78
C LEU A 539 9.73 -38.07 12.84
N ILE A 540 9.08 -38.43 11.75
CA ILE A 540 7.61 -38.47 11.63
C ILE A 540 7.19 -39.90 11.36
N ASP A 541 6.32 -40.44 12.21
CA ASP A 541 5.65 -41.71 11.95
C ASP A 541 4.43 -41.48 11.06
N GLY A 542 4.49 -42.03 9.86
CA GLY A 542 3.47 -41.95 8.85
C GLY A 542 2.52 -43.17 8.80
N ALA A 543 2.53 -44.05 9.82
CA ALA A 543 1.66 -45.18 9.88
C ALA A 543 0.17 -44.78 9.74
N GLY A 544 -0.52 -45.31 8.73
CA GLY A 544 -1.90 -44.94 8.38
C GLY A 544 -2.07 -43.59 7.75
N LYS A 545 -0.99 -42.81 7.50
CA LYS A 545 -1.03 -41.51 6.85
C LYS A 545 -0.65 -41.56 5.39
N HIS A 546 -1.13 -40.60 4.64
CA HIS A 546 -0.78 -40.42 3.24
C HIS A 546 0.04 -39.14 3.05
N ILE A 547 1.08 -39.18 2.22
CA ILE A 547 1.94 -38.07 1.88
C ILE A 547 1.74 -37.76 0.41
N THR A 548 1.46 -36.50 0.09
CA THR A 548 1.37 -36.00 -1.30
C THR A 548 2.33 -34.87 -1.53
N PRO A 549 2.66 -34.51 -2.80
CA PRO A 549 3.23 -33.22 -3.09
C PRO A 549 2.32 -32.12 -2.54
N GLY A 550 2.89 -30.95 -2.26
CA GLY A 550 2.09 -29.77 -1.96
C GLY A 550 1.14 -29.44 -3.11
N LEU A 551 -0.09 -29.09 -2.79
CA LEU A 551 -1.09 -28.73 -3.79
C LEU A 551 -0.73 -27.38 -4.44
N ILE A 552 -1.09 -27.22 -5.71
CA ILE A 552 -0.79 -26.05 -6.54
C ILE A 552 -2.07 -25.54 -7.17
N ASP A 553 -2.39 -24.27 -6.91
CA ASP A 553 -3.53 -23.59 -7.53
C ASP A 553 -3.05 -22.72 -8.71
N CYS A 554 -3.41 -23.12 -9.93
CA CYS A 554 -3.01 -22.43 -11.16
C CYS A 554 -3.74 -21.10 -11.39
N HIS A 555 -4.79 -20.79 -10.60
CA HIS A 555 -5.58 -19.57 -10.71
C HIS A 555 -6.12 -19.12 -9.35
N ASN A 556 -5.48 -18.14 -8.77
CA ASN A 556 -5.83 -17.61 -7.45
C ASN A 556 -5.85 -16.06 -7.44
N HIS A 557 -6.77 -15.49 -6.66
CA HIS A 557 -6.90 -14.03 -6.48
C HIS A 557 -6.83 -13.58 -5.03
N SER A 558 -6.81 -14.51 -4.08
CA SER A 558 -7.09 -14.24 -2.66
C SER A 558 -5.95 -13.58 -1.88
N MET A 559 -4.79 -13.39 -2.51
CA MET A 559 -3.59 -12.82 -1.88
C MET A 559 -3.10 -11.56 -2.59
N ILE A 560 -4.05 -10.74 -3.07
CA ILE A 560 -3.78 -9.50 -3.82
C ILE A 560 -4.32 -8.31 -3.02
N LEU A 561 -3.50 -7.28 -2.82
CA LEU A 561 -3.85 -6.06 -2.11
C LEU A 561 -4.49 -5.04 -3.06
N GLY A 562 -5.57 -4.39 -2.63
CA GLY A 562 -6.18 -3.26 -3.34
C GLY A 562 -6.99 -3.62 -4.59
N GLY A 563 -7.41 -4.88 -4.72
CA GLY A 563 -8.24 -5.37 -5.82
C GLY A 563 -7.46 -6.09 -6.92
N VAL A 564 -8.18 -6.90 -7.72
CA VAL A 564 -7.59 -7.83 -8.68
C VAL A 564 -7.56 -7.33 -10.13
N ASN A 565 -8.23 -6.22 -10.42
CA ASN A 565 -8.36 -5.68 -11.77
C ASN A 565 -7.90 -4.22 -11.87
N GLU A 566 -7.11 -3.92 -12.91
CA GLU A 566 -7.05 -2.58 -13.49
C GLU A 566 -7.95 -2.60 -14.75
N GLY A 567 -9.24 -2.35 -14.56
CA GLY A 567 -10.28 -2.58 -15.57
C GLY A 567 -10.56 -1.40 -16.49
N THR A 568 -9.90 -0.25 -16.29
CA THR A 568 -10.22 0.99 -17.01
C THR A 568 -9.76 0.99 -18.47
N LEU A 569 -8.67 0.31 -18.77
CA LEU A 569 -8.11 0.20 -20.12
C LEU A 569 -8.34 -1.20 -20.70
N PRO A 570 -8.44 -1.37 -22.02
CA PRO A 570 -8.54 -2.70 -22.64
C PRO A 570 -7.23 -3.49 -22.57
N SER A 571 -6.10 -2.82 -22.41
CA SER A 571 -4.82 -3.43 -22.08
C SER A 571 -4.25 -2.80 -20.82
N SER A 572 -3.94 -3.62 -19.85
CA SER A 572 -3.23 -3.27 -18.62
C SER A 572 -1.96 -4.11 -18.42
N ALA A 573 -1.29 -4.49 -19.54
CA ALA A 573 -0.08 -5.32 -19.49
C ALA A 573 1.08 -4.71 -18.68
N MET A 574 1.07 -3.39 -18.43
CA MET A 574 2.06 -2.69 -17.62
C MET A 574 1.89 -2.93 -16.12
N VAL A 575 0.74 -3.36 -15.62
CA VAL A 575 0.54 -3.61 -14.19
C VAL A 575 1.07 -4.97 -13.77
N ARG A 576 1.52 -5.09 -12.52
CA ARG A 576 2.14 -6.32 -11.99
C ARG A 576 1.48 -6.73 -10.68
N ILE A 577 1.00 -7.96 -10.61
CA ILE A 577 0.50 -8.54 -9.35
C ILE A 577 1.61 -8.63 -8.30
N SER A 578 2.85 -8.86 -8.73
CA SER A 578 4.01 -8.88 -7.81
C SER A 578 4.20 -7.58 -7.04
N ASP A 579 3.69 -6.45 -7.53
CA ASP A 579 3.75 -5.17 -6.83
C ASP A 579 2.72 -5.06 -5.68
N VAL A 580 1.70 -5.93 -5.68
CA VAL A 580 0.56 -5.88 -4.76
C VAL A 580 0.26 -7.22 -4.07
N VAL A 581 1.25 -8.09 -3.95
CA VAL A 581 1.09 -9.33 -3.16
C VAL A 581 0.79 -8.96 -1.71
N ASN A 582 -0.28 -9.54 -1.17
CA ASN A 582 -0.71 -9.35 0.21
C ASN A 582 -0.24 -10.51 1.10
N SER A 583 0.85 -10.30 1.82
CA SER A 583 1.39 -11.30 2.76
C SER A 583 0.70 -11.30 4.13
N GLU A 584 -0.20 -10.33 4.37
CA GLU A 584 -0.93 -10.19 5.65
C GLU A 584 -2.31 -10.85 5.63
N THR A 585 -2.75 -11.35 4.47
CA THR A 585 -4.07 -11.99 4.38
C THR A 585 -4.11 -13.33 5.10
N GLU A 586 -5.19 -13.57 5.84
CA GLU A 586 -5.45 -14.87 6.48
C GLU A 586 -5.60 -16.03 5.48
N ASN A 587 -5.88 -15.72 4.21
CA ASN A 587 -6.04 -16.72 3.16
C ASN A 587 -4.78 -17.57 2.98
N ILE A 588 -3.58 -17.02 3.19
CA ILE A 588 -2.34 -17.80 3.15
C ILE A 588 -2.42 -18.96 4.16
N TYR A 589 -2.75 -18.66 5.40
CA TYR A 589 -2.80 -19.67 6.45
C TYR A 589 -3.97 -20.66 6.27
N ARG A 590 -5.14 -20.14 5.86
CA ARG A 590 -6.31 -20.96 5.57
C ARG A 590 -6.08 -21.95 4.43
N GLN A 591 -5.37 -21.54 3.41
CA GLN A 591 -5.05 -22.37 2.25
C GLN A 591 -3.93 -23.38 2.56
N LEU A 592 -2.96 -23.00 3.40
CA LEU A 592 -1.99 -23.96 3.96
C LEU A 592 -2.68 -25.07 4.76
N ALA A 593 -3.74 -24.74 5.50
CA ALA A 593 -4.56 -25.73 6.24
C ALA A 593 -5.30 -26.68 5.30
N GLY A 594 -5.41 -26.37 4.01
CA GLY A 594 -5.93 -27.26 2.94
C GLY A 594 -4.85 -27.97 2.13
N GLY A 595 -3.57 -27.79 2.49
CA GLY A 595 -2.44 -28.43 1.80
C GLY A 595 -1.92 -27.64 0.59
N LEU A 596 -2.39 -26.41 0.34
CA LEU A 596 -1.88 -25.58 -0.75
C LEU A 596 -0.49 -25.04 -0.41
N THR A 597 0.46 -25.17 -1.33
CA THR A 597 1.85 -24.70 -1.15
C THR A 597 2.26 -23.65 -2.17
N VAL A 598 1.67 -23.66 -3.35
CA VAL A 598 1.95 -22.74 -4.46
C VAL A 598 0.65 -22.21 -5.04
N ALA A 599 0.61 -20.91 -5.34
CA ALA A 599 -0.51 -20.27 -6.01
C ALA A 599 -0.01 -19.36 -7.14
N ASN A 600 -0.70 -19.39 -8.28
CA ASN A 600 -0.51 -18.42 -9.36
C ASN A 600 -1.48 -17.26 -9.17
N LEU A 601 -0.99 -16.14 -8.72
CA LEU A 601 -1.78 -14.93 -8.52
C LEU A 601 -1.96 -14.20 -9.84
N LEU A 602 -3.18 -14.15 -10.33
CA LEU A 602 -3.53 -13.57 -11.62
C LEU A 602 -4.28 -12.24 -11.48
N HIS A 603 -4.09 -11.37 -12.46
CA HIS A 603 -5.01 -10.26 -12.72
C HIS A 603 -6.41 -10.83 -13.04
N GLY A 604 -7.48 -10.15 -12.66
CA GLY A 604 -8.83 -10.59 -13.02
C GLY A 604 -9.10 -10.54 -14.52
N SER A 605 -10.30 -10.89 -14.95
CA SER A 605 -10.70 -11.04 -16.36
C SER A 605 -11.39 -9.82 -16.96
N ALA A 606 -11.20 -8.62 -16.40
CA ALA A 606 -11.88 -7.41 -16.88
C ALA A 606 -11.42 -6.94 -18.26
N ASN A 607 -10.20 -7.26 -18.69
CA ASN A 607 -9.55 -6.74 -19.91
C ASN A 607 -9.19 -7.86 -20.87
N PRO A 608 -9.23 -7.64 -22.19
CA PRO A 608 -8.63 -8.60 -23.14
C PRO A 608 -7.17 -8.91 -22.83
N ILE A 609 -6.39 -7.88 -22.52
CA ILE A 609 -5.02 -7.98 -22.05
C ILE A 609 -4.98 -7.40 -20.64
N GLY A 610 -4.84 -8.27 -19.64
CA GLY A 610 -4.74 -7.92 -18.24
C GLY A 610 -3.30 -7.72 -17.78
N GLY A 611 -3.07 -7.81 -16.46
CA GLY A 611 -1.77 -7.58 -15.84
C GLY A 611 -0.88 -8.83 -15.76
N GLN A 612 0.37 -8.58 -15.44
CA GLN A 612 1.39 -9.60 -15.21
C GLN A 612 1.11 -10.35 -13.91
N ASN A 613 1.25 -11.67 -13.90
CA ASN A 613 1.00 -12.53 -12.75
C ASN A 613 2.16 -12.55 -11.73
N ALA A 614 1.94 -13.26 -10.63
CA ALA A 614 2.98 -13.66 -9.70
C ALA A 614 2.72 -15.09 -9.21
N VAL A 615 3.65 -15.99 -9.45
CA VAL A 615 3.63 -17.31 -8.80
C VAL A 615 4.27 -17.15 -7.42
N ILE A 616 3.57 -17.58 -6.37
CA ILE A 616 4.06 -17.48 -4.99
C ILE A 616 4.09 -18.87 -4.33
N LYS A 617 4.98 -19.00 -3.34
CA LYS A 617 4.91 -20.05 -2.33
C LYS A 617 4.26 -19.49 -1.07
N LEU A 618 3.39 -20.27 -0.43
CA LEU A 618 2.62 -19.82 0.73
C LEU A 618 3.47 -19.82 2.01
N ARG A 619 4.62 -19.14 1.98
CA ARG A 619 5.54 -18.99 3.13
C ARG A 619 4.96 -18.00 4.13
N HIS A 620 3.93 -18.43 4.87
CA HIS A 620 3.20 -17.62 5.85
C HIS A 620 4.15 -16.86 6.78
N GLY A 621 3.96 -15.54 6.90
CA GLY A 621 4.76 -14.65 7.74
C GLY A 621 5.90 -13.93 7.02
N GLU A 622 6.30 -14.39 5.83
CA GLU A 622 7.33 -13.72 5.03
C GLU A 622 6.81 -12.42 4.38
N LEU A 623 7.73 -11.59 3.89
CA LEU A 623 7.39 -10.36 3.16
C LEU A 623 6.87 -10.67 1.75
N PRO A 624 6.14 -9.75 1.10
CA PRO A 624 5.58 -9.97 -0.22
C PRO A 624 6.57 -10.46 -1.27
N ASP A 625 7.78 -9.88 -1.33
CA ASP A 625 8.81 -10.29 -2.29
C ASP A 625 9.44 -11.66 -1.95
N ASP A 626 9.40 -12.06 -0.67
CA ASP A 626 9.89 -13.36 -0.22
C ASP A 626 8.85 -14.49 -0.44
N LEU A 627 7.59 -14.15 -0.70
CA LEU A 627 6.57 -15.10 -1.15
C LEU A 627 6.76 -15.48 -2.63
N VAL A 628 7.26 -14.55 -3.47
CA VAL A 628 7.40 -14.79 -4.91
C VAL A 628 8.33 -15.98 -5.17
N PHE A 629 7.86 -16.92 -6.01
CA PHE A 629 8.64 -18.06 -6.45
C PHE A 629 9.55 -17.63 -7.62
N LYS A 630 10.80 -17.28 -7.30
CA LYS A 630 11.75 -16.63 -8.23
C LYS A 630 12.11 -17.47 -9.44
N GLU A 631 12.03 -18.78 -9.31
CA GLU A 631 12.31 -19.74 -10.37
C GLU A 631 11.17 -19.88 -11.38
N ALA A 632 9.98 -19.37 -11.04
CA ALA A 632 8.85 -19.39 -11.97
C ALA A 632 9.08 -18.37 -13.10
N PRO A 633 8.81 -18.76 -14.37
CA PRO A 633 8.89 -17.83 -15.48
C PRO A 633 7.85 -16.72 -15.36
N LEU A 634 8.09 -15.63 -16.07
CA LEU A 634 7.14 -14.52 -16.14
C LEU A 634 5.84 -14.97 -16.81
N GLY A 635 4.71 -14.41 -16.39
CA GLY A 635 3.43 -14.67 -17.02
C GLY A 635 2.55 -13.41 -17.06
N ILE A 636 1.43 -13.50 -17.75
CA ILE A 636 0.45 -12.43 -17.91
C ILE A 636 -0.95 -13.01 -18.09
N LYS A 637 -1.96 -12.33 -17.55
CA LYS A 637 -3.37 -12.71 -17.74
C LYS A 637 -3.96 -12.06 -18.98
N PHE A 638 -4.56 -12.90 -19.81
CA PHE A 638 -5.46 -12.48 -20.88
C PHE A 638 -6.88 -12.94 -20.55
N ALA A 639 -7.87 -12.41 -21.26
CA ALA A 639 -9.24 -12.83 -21.07
C ALA A 639 -10.08 -12.72 -22.37
N LEU A 640 -11.09 -13.59 -22.43
CA LEU A 640 -12.13 -13.67 -23.44
C LEU A 640 -13.51 -13.51 -22.76
N GLY A 641 -14.58 -13.57 -23.53
CA GLY A 641 -15.94 -13.67 -22.99
C GLY A 641 -16.65 -12.33 -22.72
N GLU A 642 -17.66 -12.42 -21.87
CA GLU A 642 -18.55 -11.30 -21.55
C GLU A 642 -17.88 -10.17 -20.81
N ASN A 643 -16.97 -10.49 -19.88
CA ASN A 643 -16.30 -9.52 -19.03
C ASN A 643 -15.51 -8.50 -19.86
N VAL A 644 -14.72 -8.97 -20.82
CA VAL A 644 -13.84 -8.09 -21.63
C VAL A 644 -14.62 -7.21 -22.58
N LYS A 645 -15.83 -7.61 -22.99
CA LYS A 645 -16.76 -6.85 -23.81
C LYS A 645 -17.65 -5.92 -22.98
N GLN A 646 -17.56 -6.00 -21.68
CA GLN A 646 -18.41 -5.28 -20.73
C GLN A 646 -19.92 -5.55 -20.91
N SER A 647 -20.29 -6.68 -21.52
CA SER A 647 -21.70 -7.00 -21.82
C SER A 647 -22.51 -7.31 -20.57
N ASN A 648 -21.86 -7.70 -19.48
CA ASN A 648 -22.43 -7.99 -18.15
C ASN A 648 -22.15 -6.90 -17.09
N TRP A 649 -21.66 -5.70 -17.49
CA TRP A 649 -21.33 -4.63 -16.53
C TRP A 649 -22.47 -3.60 -16.33
N GLY A 650 -23.55 -3.71 -17.08
CA GLY A 650 -24.63 -2.72 -17.16
C GLY A 650 -24.32 -1.64 -18.21
N ASP A 651 -25.37 -1.00 -18.71
CA ASP A 651 -25.30 -0.10 -19.89
C ASP A 651 -24.45 1.16 -19.62
N GLU A 652 -24.49 1.68 -18.41
CA GLU A 652 -23.70 2.86 -18.01
C GLU A 652 -22.19 2.60 -17.96
N LYS A 653 -21.76 1.33 -17.94
CA LYS A 653 -20.34 0.94 -17.82
C LYS A 653 -19.73 0.44 -19.12
N LYS A 654 -20.48 0.45 -20.22
CA LYS A 654 -19.99 0.06 -21.54
C LYS A 654 -19.29 1.24 -22.22
N ASN A 655 -18.12 1.58 -21.74
CA ASN A 655 -17.46 2.84 -22.09
C ASN A 655 -16.13 2.69 -22.84
N ARG A 656 -15.69 1.46 -23.15
CA ARG A 656 -14.43 1.22 -23.86
C ARG A 656 -14.55 0.12 -24.92
N PHE A 657 -13.67 0.16 -25.92
CA PHE A 657 -13.39 -0.93 -26.84
C PHE A 657 -12.58 -2.04 -26.14
N PRO A 658 -12.75 -3.35 -26.52
CA PRO A 658 -13.73 -3.90 -27.47
C PRO A 658 -15.08 -4.20 -26.81
N GLN A 659 -16.16 -4.18 -27.62
CA GLN A 659 -17.51 -4.51 -27.19
C GLN A 659 -18.08 -5.74 -27.91
N THR A 660 -17.30 -6.38 -28.77
CA THR A 660 -17.66 -7.58 -29.50
C THR A 660 -16.52 -8.61 -29.51
N ARG A 661 -16.83 -9.88 -29.75
CA ARG A 661 -15.82 -10.94 -29.91
C ARG A 661 -14.86 -10.66 -31.08
N MET A 662 -15.37 -10.13 -32.18
CA MET A 662 -14.54 -9.68 -33.32
C MET A 662 -13.58 -8.55 -32.91
N GLY A 663 -14.06 -7.60 -32.11
CA GLY A 663 -13.25 -6.53 -31.58
C GLY A 663 -12.13 -7.03 -30.66
N VAL A 664 -12.37 -8.06 -29.86
CA VAL A 664 -11.35 -8.69 -29.00
C VAL A 664 -10.21 -9.27 -29.85
N LYS A 665 -10.54 -10.04 -30.89
CA LYS A 665 -9.55 -10.56 -31.86
C LYS A 665 -8.73 -9.43 -32.51
N THR A 666 -9.41 -8.41 -33.01
CA THR A 666 -8.77 -7.25 -33.64
C THR A 666 -7.84 -6.54 -32.67
N PHE A 667 -8.24 -6.38 -31.40
CA PHE A 667 -7.43 -5.78 -30.38
C PHE A 667 -6.12 -6.56 -30.15
N PHE A 668 -6.17 -7.88 -29.98
CA PHE A 668 -4.96 -8.70 -29.86
C PHE A 668 -4.02 -8.50 -31.05
N ILE A 669 -4.53 -8.59 -32.27
CA ILE A 669 -3.72 -8.44 -33.48
C ILE A 669 -2.99 -7.09 -33.48
N ASN A 670 -3.71 -6.01 -33.18
CA ASN A 670 -3.14 -4.67 -33.20
C ASN A 670 -2.10 -4.47 -32.10
N ARG A 671 -2.36 -4.96 -30.88
CA ARG A 671 -1.39 -4.81 -29.78
C ARG A 671 -0.12 -5.61 -30.03
N PHE A 672 -0.20 -6.83 -30.50
CA PHE A 672 0.98 -7.63 -30.87
C PHE A 672 1.72 -7.03 -32.08
N THR A 673 1.02 -6.46 -33.04
CA THR A 673 1.64 -5.73 -34.14
C THR A 673 2.44 -4.52 -33.63
N ALA A 674 1.84 -3.75 -32.72
CA ALA A 674 2.51 -2.60 -32.09
C ALA A 674 3.72 -3.05 -31.27
N ALA A 675 3.62 -4.15 -30.53
CA ALA A 675 4.75 -4.70 -29.75
C ALA A 675 5.89 -5.15 -30.65
N ARG A 676 5.60 -5.77 -31.80
CA ARG A 676 6.61 -6.15 -32.80
C ARG A 676 7.32 -4.92 -33.35
N GLN A 677 6.58 -3.89 -33.73
CA GLN A 677 7.15 -2.63 -34.17
C GLN A 677 8.03 -1.96 -33.10
N TYR A 678 7.58 -2.01 -31.86
CA TYR A 678 8.36 -1.49 -30.73
C TYR A 678 9.68 -2.24 -30.53
N LEU A 679 9.67 -3.59 -30.62
CA LEU A 679 10.90 -4.38 -30.55
C LEU A 679 11.88 -4.05 -31.70
N GLU A 680 11.37 -3.78 -32.92
CA GLU A 680 12.22 -3.34 -34.04
C GLU A 680 12.87 -1.97 -33.73
N GLN A 681 12.12 -1.04 -33.15
CA GLN A 681 12.66 0.28 -32.76
C GLN A 681 13.73 0.20 -31.68
N LEU A 682 13.67 -0.81 -30.80
CA LEU A 682 14.66 -0.99 -29.73
C LEU A 682 15.97 -1.64 -30.22
N LYS A 683 16.04 -2.13 -31.44
CA LYS A 683 17.31 -2.65 -32.00
C LYS A 683 18.34 -1.53 -32.07
N PRO A 684 19.63 -1.84 -31.79
CA PRO A 684 20.67 -0.83 -31.94
C PRO A 684 20.61 -0.17 -33.32
N GLY A 685 20.48 1.13 -33.34
CA GLY A 685 20.31 1.92 -34.56
C GLY A 685 21.32 3.06 -34.64
N ASP A 686 21.12 3.93 -35.60
CA ASP A 686 21.92 5.15 -35.82
C ASP A 686 21.71 6.13 -34.63
N GLU A 687 22.78 6.59 -33.99
CA GLU A 687 22.76 7.60 -32.92
C GLU A 687 22.14 8.94 -33.36
N SER A 688 22.00 9.16 -34.66
CA SER A 688 21.31 10.33 -35.23
C SER A 688 19.80 10.27 -35.03
N LEU A 689 19.22 9.06 -34.75
CA LEU A 689 17.82 8.89 -34.49
C LEU A 689 17.46 9.28 -33.03
N PRO A 690 16.25 9.84 -32.80
CA PRO A 690 15.85 10.19 -31.46
C PRO A 690 15.72 8.92 -30.57
N PRO A 691 16.03 9.03 -29.26
CA PRO A 691 15.89 7.93 -28.32
C PRO A 691 14.47 7.36 -28.30
N VAL A 692 14.36 6.04 -28.19
CA VAL A 692 13.04 5.36 -28.10
C VAL A 692 12.49 5.48 -26.68
N ARG A 693 11.22 5.89 -26.56
CA ARG A 693 10.51 5.97 -25.28
C ARG A 693 10.22 4.54 -24.75
N ARG A 694 10.57 4.26 -23.51
CA ARG A 694 10.15 3.03 -22.82
C ARG A 694 8.65 3.00 -22.67
N ASN A 695 8.04 1.87 -23.04
CA ASN A 695 6.60 1.63 -22.88
C ASN A 695 6.39 0.29 -22.16
N LEU A 696 6.00 0.35 -20.91
CA LEU A 696 5.85 -0.83 -20.04
C LEU A 696 4.81 -1.84 -20.56
N GLU A 697 3.78 -1.37 -21.25
CA GLU A 697 2.79 -2.24 -21.91
C GLU A 697 3.43 -3.02 -23.06
N LEU A 698 4.09 -2.31 -23.98
CA LEU A 698 4.71 -2.92 -25.15
C LEU A 698 5.93 -3.78 -24.80
N GLU A 699 6.66 -3.44 -23.71
CA GLU A 699 7.71 -4.30 -23.16
C GLU A 699 7.16 -5.65 -22.71
N ALA A 700 6.04 -5.65 -21.97
CA ALA A 700 5.42 -6.90 -21.52
C ALA A 700 4.89 -7.75 -22.68
N LEU A 701 4.30 -7.11 -23.70
CA LEU A 701 3.84 -7.80 -24.92
C LEU A 701 5.02 -8.28 -25.77
N GLY A 702 6.09 -7.51 -25.83
CA GLY A 702 7.33 -7.91 -26.50
C GLY A 702 7.92 -9.20 -25.89
N GLN A 703 7.92 -9.31 -24.56
CA GLN A 703 8.37 -10.52 -23.85
C GLN A 703 7.50 -11.76 -24.16
N ILE A 704 6.23 -11.58 -24.53
CA ILE A 704 5.40 -12.70 -25.03
C ILE A 704 5.90 -13.15 -26.41
N LEU A 705 6.18 -12.18 -27.30
CA LEU A 705 6.66 -12.46 -28.66
C LEU A 705 8.05 -13.13 -28.70
N THR A 706 8.89 -12.87 -27.68
CA THR A 706 10.21 -13.50 -27.51
C THR A 706 10.17 -14.83 -26.75
N GLY A 707 9.01 -15.22 -26.20
CA GLY A 707 8.86 -16.44 -25.43
C GLY A 707 9.25 -16.34 -23.95
N ASP A 708 9.64 -15.13 -23.48
CA ASP A 708 10.07 -14.89 -22.10
C ASP A 708 8.90 -14.81 -21.11
N ARG A 709 7.66 -14.70 -21.61
CA ARG A 709 6.44 -14.52 -20.80
C ARG A 709 5.32 -15.44 -21.27
N LEU A 710 4.77 -16.22 -20.34
CA LEU A 710 3.66 -17.13 -20.58
C LEU A 710 2.31 -16.40 -20.58
N VAL A 711 1.40 -16.77 -21.46
CA VAL A 711 0.04 -16.25 -21.48
C VAL A 711 -0.91 -17.22 -20.77
N HIS A 712 -1.66 -16.70 -19.77
CA HIS A 712 -2.73 -17.39 -19.06
C HIS A 712 -4.07 -16.76 -19.44
N CYS A 713 -4.92 -17.44 -20.21
CA CYS A 713 -6.10 -16.83 -20.78
C CYS A 713 -7.40 -17.35 -20.15
N HIS A 714 -8.13 -16.46 -19.45
CA HIS A 714 -9.51 -16.72 -19.04
C HIS A 714 -10.41 -17.00 -20.26
N SER A 715 -11.13 -18.11 -20.26
CA SER A 715 -11.88 -18.56 -21.39
C SER A 715 -12.97 -19.56 -20.99
N TYR A 716 -14.14 -19.48 -21.64
CA TYR A 716 -15.26 -20.39 -21.41
C TYR A 716 -15.68 -21.09 -22.71
N ARG A 717 -15.96 -20.31 -23.75
CA ARG A 717 -16.57 -20.79 -25.00
C ARG A 717 -15.54 -21.32 -25.98
N GLN A 718 -15.87 -22.41 -26.64
CA GLN A 718 -15.00 -23.10 -27.61
C GLN A 718 -14.64 -22.21 -28.81
N ASP A 719 -15.60 -21.43 -29.34
CA ASP A 719 -15.40 -20.58 -30.51
C ASP A 719 -14.38 -19.45 -30.21
N GLU A 720 -14.47 -18.84 -29.03
CA GLU A 720 -13.51 -17.81 -28.60
C GLU A 720 -12.12 -18.39 -28.33
N MET A 721 -12.04 -19.55 -27.68
CA MET A 721 -10.77 -20.25 -27.44
C MET A 721 -10.06 -20.63 -28.75
N LEU A 722 -10.77 -21.20 -29.70
CA LEU A 722 -10.19 -21.58 -30.98
C LEU A 722 -9.64 -20.38 -31.76
N VAL A 723 -10.44 -19.30 -31.84
CA VAL A 723 -10.01 -18.05 -32.48
C VAL A 723 -8.79 -17.44 -31.77
N PHE A 724 -8.74 -17.53 -30.45
CA PHE A 724 -7.61 -17.05 -29.66
C PHE A 724 -6.35 -17.87 -29.94
N LEU A 725 -6.42 -19.20 -29.91
CA LEU A 725 -5.26 -20.08 -30.22
C LEU A 725 -4.72 -19.81 -31.64
N ARG A 726 -5.59 -19.73 -32.65
CA ARG A 726 -5.19 -19.38 -34.02
C ARG A 726 -4.60 -17.98 -34.15
N THR A 727 -5.05 -17.03 -33.30
CA THR A 727 -4.48 -15.69 -33.28
C THR A 727 -3.08 -15.70 -32.68
N MET A 728 -2.87 -16.46 -31.60
CA MET A 728 -1.54 -16.60 -30.95
C MET A 728 -0.55 -17.32 -31.88
N GLU A 729 -0.98 -18.40 -32.54
CA GLU A 729 -0.18 -19.14 -33.55
C GLU A 729 0.33 -18.25 -34.67
N ARG A 730 -0.51 -17.32 -35.16
CA ARG A 730 -0.12 -16.31 -36.18
C ARG A 730 1.07 -15.46 -35.75
N PHE A 731 1.21 -15.19 -34.45
CA PHE A 731 2.32 -14.43 -33.90
C PHE A 731 3.50 -15.30 -33.40
N GLY A 732 3.38 -16.64 -33.53
CA GLY A 732 4.38 -17.58 -33.01
C GLY A 732 4.35 -17.69 -31.49
N VAL A 733 3.21 -17.36 -30.86
CA VAL A 733 3.05 -17.39 -29.41
C VAL A 733 2.39 -18.69 -28.99
N GLN A 734 3.05 -19.45 -28.12
CA GLN A 734 2.47 -20.60 -27.46
C GLN A 734 1.74 -20.14 -26.18
N VAL A 735 0.45 -20.45 -26.08
CA VAL A 735 -0.34 -20.16 -24.88
C VAL A 735 0.09 -21.10 -23.74
N GLY A 736 0.41 -20.55 -22.58
CA GLY A 736 0.78 -21.34 -21.42
C GLY A 736 -0.39 -22.12 -20.85
N THR A 737 -1.52 -21.45 -20.60
CA THR A 737 -2.71 -22.09 -20.01
C THR A 737 -4.00 -21.38 -20.42
N LEU A 738 -4.99 -22.14 -20.85
CA LEU A 738 -6.38 -21.72 -20.92
C LEU A 738 -7.00 -21.92 -19.53
N GLN A 739 -7.56 -20.85 -18.96
CA GLN A 739 -8.13 -20.84 -17.60
C GLN A 739 -9.64 -21.05 -17.68
N HIS A 740 -10.18 -21.89 -16.80
CA HIS A 740 -11.57 -22.33 -16.73
C HIS A 740 -11.99 -23.25 -17.86
N VAL A 741 -11.70 -22.91 -19.09
CA VAL A 741 -11.77 -23.76 -20.32
C VAL A 741 -13.04 -24.66 -20.38
N LEU A 742 -14.22 -24.10 -19.99
CA LEU A 742 -15.41 -24.88 -19.66
C LEU A 742 -16.01 -25.65 -20.86
N GLU A 743 -15.89 -25.12 -22.08
CA GLU A 743 -16.24 -25.84 -23.32
C GLU A 743 -15.00 -26.46 -24.00
N GLY A 744 -13.91 -26.65 -23.28
CA GLY A 744 -12.66 -27.18 -23.82
C GLY A 744 -12.82 -28.59 -24.40
N TYR A 745 -13.72 -29.40 -23.84
CA TYR A 745 -14.03 -30.73 -24.34
C TYR A 745 -14.47 -30.76 -25.82
N LYS A 746 -15.03 -29.65 -26.34
CA LYS A 746 -15.47 -29.53 -27.74
C LYS A 746 -14.30 -29.31 -28.71
N ILE A 747 -13.15 -28.84 -28.23
CA ILE A 747 -11.94 -28.54 -29.00
C ILE A 747 -10.67 -29.15 -28.34
N ALA A 748 -10.84 -30.28 -27.69
CA ALA A 748 -9.76 -30.91 -26.90
C ALA A 748 -8.53 -31.27 -27.75
N ASP A 749 -8.76 -31.72 -28.99
CA ASP A 749 -7.68 -32.09 -29.93
C ASP A 749 -6.87 -30.86 -30.36
N GLU A 750 -7.52 -29.71 -30.58
CA GLU A 750 -6.85 -28.45 -30.92
C GLU A 750 -6.06 -27.86 -29.73
N ILE A 751 -6.58 -28.00 -28.52
CA ILE A 751 -5.86 -27.59 -27.30
C ILE A 751 -4.62 -28.46 -27.13
N ALA A 752 -4.74 -29.75 -27.26
CA ALA A 752 -3.63 -30.68 -27.16
C ALA A 752 -2.58 -30.44 -28.26
N ALA A 753 -3.02 -30.26 -29.52
CA ALA A 753 -2.14 -29.96 -30.65
C ALA A 753 -1.38 -28.64 -30.50
N HIS A 754 -2.02 -27.61 -29.96
CA HIS A 754 -1.38 -26.32 -29.64
C HIS A 754 -0.35 -26.46 -28.52
N GLY A 755 -0.54 -27.40 -27.58
CA GLY A 755 0.29 -27.61 -26.40
C GLY A 755 -0.02 -26.66 -25.23
N ALA A 756 -1.18 -26.01 -25.27
CA ALA A 756 -1.65 -25.20 -24.15
C ALA A 756 -2.09 -26.07 -22.97
N GLY A 757 -1.81 -25.66 -21.75
CA GLY A 757 -2.43 -26.26 -20.58
C GLY A 757 -3.93 -25.92 -20.50
N ALA A 758 -4.71 -26.84 -19.92
CA ALA A 758 -6.14 -26.63 -19.66
C ALA A 758 -6.40 -26.64 -18.15
N SER A 759 -6.66 -25.49 -17.57
CA SER A 759 -6.96 -25.37 -16.14
C SER A 759 -8.45 -25.16 -15.95
N SER A 760 -9.19 -26.22 -15.58
CA SER A 760 -10.64 -26.27 -15.54
C SER A 760 -11.19 -26.08 -14.12
N PHE A 761 -12.49 -25.82 -14.00
CA PHE A 761 -13.26 -26.10 -12.80
C PHE A 761 -13.73 -27.57 -12.82
N SER A 762 -13.93 -28.16 -11.64
CA SER A 762 -14.42 -29.53 -11.54
C SER A 762 -15.92 -29.63 -11.80
N ASP A 763 -16.73 -28.70 -11.28
CA ASP A 763 -18.19 -28.74 -11.36
C ASP A 763 -18.88 -27.36 -11.26
N TRP A 764 -18.25 -26.30 -11.76
CA TRP A 764 -18.88 -24.97 -11.85
C TRP A 764 -19.67 -24.85 -13.15
N TRP A 765 -20.98 -24.81 -13.06
CA TRP A 765 -21.89 -24.60 -14.20
C TRP A 765 -23.07 -23.70 -13.83
N ALA A 766 -23.75 -23.19 -14.86
CA ALA A 766 -25.01 -22.47 -14.79
C ALA A 766 -25.02 -21.18 -13.94
N TYR A 767 -23.87 -20.62 -13.55
CA TYR A 767 -23.81 -19.37 -12.79
C TYR A 767 -23.84 -18.13 -13.66
N LYS A 768 -23.70 -18.25 -15.00
CA LYS A 768 -23.93 -17.21 -15.99
C LYS A 768 -24.17 -17.83 -17.38
N PHE A 769 -24.68 -17.03 -18.31
CA PHE A 769 -25.14 -17.54 -19.59
C PHE A 769 -24.01 -18.16 -20.43
N GLU A 770 -22.84 -17.57 -20.48
CA GLU A 770 -21.71 -18.07 -21.29
C GLU A 770 -21.11 -19.41 -20.80
N VAL A 771 -21.56 -19.92 -19.66
CA VAL A 771 -21.12 -21.21 -19.10
C VAL A 771 -22.21 -22.26 -19.15
N TYR A 772 -23.26 -22.05 -19.96
CA TYR A 772 -24.40 -22.93 -20.05
C TYR A 772 -24.02 -24.37 -20.45
N ASP A 773 -23.05 -24.56 -21.35
CA ASP A 773 -22.57 -25.85 -21.84
C ASP A 773 -21.43 -26.47 -20.99
N ALA A 774 -21.15 -25.94 -19.80
CA ALA A 774 -20.18 -26.53 -18.89
C ALA A 774 -20.67 -27.91 -18.39
N ILE A 775 -19.75 -28.89 -18.38
CA ILE A 775 -20.03 -30.26 -17.96
C ILE A 775 -19.00 -30.76 -16.94
N PRO A 776 -19.37 -31.66 -16.00
CA PRO A 776 -18.45 -32.16 -14.98
C PRO A 776 -17.36 -33.10 -15.51
N TYR A 777 -17.49 -33.58 -16.75
CA TYR A 777 -16.52 -34.47 -17.39
C TYR A 777 -15.41 -33.75 -18.14
N ASN A 778 -15.48 -32.42 -18.26
CA ASN A 778 -14.60 -31.63 -19.11
C ASN A 778 -13.12 -31.92 -18.86
N GLY A 779 -12.68 -31.95 -17.61
CA GLY A 779 -11.27 -32.23 -17.25
C GLY A 779 -10.82 -33.62 -17.69
N SER A 780 -11.66 -34.61 -17.48
CA SER A 780 -11.35 -36.00 -17.89
C SER A 780 -11.26 -36.16 -19.42
N LEU A 781 -12.21 -35.57 -20.17
CA LEU A 781 -12.22 -35.63 -21.65
C LEU A 781 -11.00 -34.92 -22.25
N LEU A 782 -10.62 -33.78 -21.69
CA LEU A 782 -9.39 -33.08 -22.09
C LEU A 782 -8.14 -33.91 -21.81
N HIS A 783 -8.08 -34.59 -20.67
CA HIS A 783 -6.98 -35.45 -20.28
C HIS A 783 -6.86 -36.68 -21.23
N GLU A 784 -7.97 -37.34 -21.57
CA GLU A 784 -8.02 -38.44 -22.51
C GLU A 784 -7.50 -38.08 -23.91
N ARG A 785 -7.66 -36.83 -24.32
CA ARG A 785 -7.16 -36.27 -25.58
C ARG A 785 -5.71 -35.77 -25.49
N GLY A 786 -5.03 -35.94 -24.35
CA GLY A 786 -3.62 -35.65 -24.18
C GLY A 786 -3.31 -34.21 -23.78
N ALA A 787 -4.31 -33.40 -23.47
CA ALA A 787 -4.08 -32.06 -22.89
C ALA A 787 -3.52 -32.16 -21.46
N VAL A 788 -2.64 -31.25 -21.06
CA VAL A 788 -2.17 -31.16 -19.69
C VAL A 788 -3.26 -30.44 -18.88
N VAL A 789 -4.04 -31.20 -18.10
CA VAL A 789 -5.20 -30.72 -17.35
C VAL A 789 -4.81 -30.41 -15.92
N SER A 790 -5.28 -29.26 -15.41
CA SER A 790 -5.31 -28.95 -13.99
C SER A 790 -6.70 -28.48 -13.54
N PHE A 791 -6.96 -28.54 -12.24
CA PHE A 791 -8.10 -27.88 -11.64
C PHE A 791 -7.62 -26.66 -10.88
N ASN A 792 -8.39 -25.56 -10.93
CA ASN A 792 -8.11 -24.31 -10.23
C ASN A 792 -9.28 -23.92 -9.32
N SER A 793 -9.00 -23.00 -8.41
CA SER A 793 -10.02 -22.56 -7.46
C SER A 793 -10.82 -21.36 -7.92
N ASP A 794 -10.18 -20.33 -8.42
CA ASP A 794 -10.74 -18.97 -8.61
C ASP A 794 -11.57 -18.49 -7.39
N SER A 795 -11.32 -19.07 -6.22
CA SER A 795 -12.07 -18.86 -4.98
C SER A 795 -11.18 -19.12 -3.77
N SER A 796 -11.23 -18.21 -2.79
CA SER A 796 -10.52 -18.38 -1.51
C SER A 796 -10.97 -19.61 -0.73
N ASP A 797 -12.22 -20.02 -0.87
CA ASP A 797 -12.77 -21.18 -0.19
C ASP A 797 -12.45 -22.50 -0.91
N LEU A 798 -12.55 -22.55 -2.22
CA LEU A 798 -12.17 -23.76 -2.99
C LEU A 798 -10.68 -24.05 -2.91
N ALA A 799 -9.83 -23.01 -2.87
CA ALA A 799 -8.38 -23.17 -2.69
C ALA A 799 -8.00 -23.94 -1.41
N ARG A 800 -8.90 -24.03 -0.44
CA ARG A 800 -8.73 -24.80 0.81
C ARG A 800 -9.06 -26.27 0.64
N ARG A 801 -9.60 -26.71 -0.51
CA ARG A 801 -10.17 -28.04 -0.74
C ARG A 801 -9.80 -28.61 -2.11
N MET A 802 -8.65 -28.22 -2.66
CA MET A 802 -8.24 -28.62 -4.00
C MET A 802 -8.14 -30.14 -4.17
N ASN A 803 -7.83 -30.89 -3.10
CA ASN A 803 -7.86 -32.34 -3.09
C ASN A 803 -9.26 -32.90 -3.38
N LEU A 804 -10.32 -32.26 -2.90
CA LEU A 804 -11.70 -32.67 -3.16
C LEU A 804 -12.14 -32.26 -4.58
N GLU A 805 -11.61 -31.18 -5.13
CA GLU A 805 -11.83 -30.84 -6.54
C GLU A 805 -11.22 -31.93 -7.45
N ALA A 806 -10.02 -32.41 -7.14
CA ALA A 806 -9.39 -33.52 -7.83
C ALA A 806 -10.23 -34.82 -7.74
N ALA A 807 -10.79 -35.13 -6.57
CA ALA A 807 -11.63 -36.33 -6.37
C ALA A 807 -12.86 -36.34 -7.28
N LYS A 808 -13.37 -35.21 -7.72
CA LYS A 808 -14.51 -35.12 -8.64
C LYS A 808 -14.18 -35.63 -10.04
N ALA A 809 -12.93 -35.53 -10.49
CA ALA A 809 -12.51 -36.10 -11.75
C ALA A 809 -12.61 -37.64 -11.72
N VAL A 810 -12.29 -38.27 -10.60
CA VAL A 810 -12.51 -39.70 -10.39
C VAL A 810 -13.99 -40.04 -10.44
N LYS A 811 -14.79 -39.29 -9.66
CA LYS A 811 -16.22 -39.56 -9.51
C LYS A 811 -17.01 -39.38 -10.80
N TYR A 812 -16.77 -38.30 -11.52
CA TYR A 812 -17.56 -37.94 -12.70
C TYR A 812 -16.97 -38.51 -13.99
N GLY A 813 -15.66 -38.43 -14.18
CA GLY A 813 -14.98 -38.75 -15.43
C GLY A 813 -14.28 -40.12 -15.44
N GLY A 814 -14.24 -40.85 -14.32
CA GLY A 814 -13.53 -42.12 -14.22
C GLY A 814 -12.01 -42.00 -14.35
N THR A 815 -11.45 -40.80 -14.18
CA THR A 815 -10.00 -40.57 -14.14
C THR A 815 -9.37 -41.39 -13.02
N THR A 816 -8.19 -41.96 -13.20
CA THR A 816 -7.51 -42.68 -12.13
C THR A 816 -7.23 -41.74 -10.94
N GLU A 817 -7.21 -42.29 -9.74
CA GLU A 817 -6.95 -41.48 -8.54
C GLU A 817 -5.59 -40.77 -8.59
N GLU A 818 -4.60 -41.47 -9.17
CA GLU A 818 -3.24 -40.92 -9.34
C GLU A 818 -3.23 -39.75 -10.35
N ASP A 819 -3.90 -39.89 -11.49
CA ASP A 819 -3.99 -38.82 -12.48
C ASP A 819 -4.85 -37.66 -11.99
N ALA A 820 -5.93 -37.93 -11.27
CA ALA A 820 -6.76 -36.90 -10.64
C ALA A 820 -5.94 -36.06 -9.64
N LEU A 821 -5.08 -36.68 -8.83
CA LEU A 821 -4.21 -35.95 -7.92
C LEU A 821 -3.17 -35.08 -8.66
N LYS A 822 -2.70 -35.56 -9.85
CA LYS A 822 -1.81 -34.73 -10.69
C LYS A 822 -2.49 -33.46 -11.20
N PHE A 823 -3.83 -33.43 -11.30
CA PHE A 823 -4.57 -32.22 -11.71
C PHE A 823 -4.42 -31.04 -10.72
N VAL A 824 -4.02 -31.30 -9.50
CA VAL A 824 -3.79 -30.27 -8.46
C VAL A 824 -2.35 -30.29 -7.92
N THR A 825 -1.43 -30.99 -8.57
CA THR A 825 -0.01 -31.10 -8.16
C THR A 825 0.93 -30.94 -9.35
N LEU A 826 1.25 -32.03 -10.09
CA LEU A 826 2.22 -32.03 -11.17
C LEU A 826 1.76 -31.25 -12.41
N ASN A 827 0.50 -31.36 -12.79
CA ASN A 827 0.01 -30.73 -14.02
C ASN A 827 0.01 -29.19 -13.94
N PRO A 828 -0.52 -28.54 -12.86
CA PRO A 828 -0.35 -27.10 -12.71
C PRO A 828 1.13 -26.69 -12.62
N ALA A 829 2.02 -27.51 -12.03
CA ALA A 829 3.46 -27.25 -12.04
C ALA A 829 4.02 -27.22 -13.48
N LYS A 830 3.61 -28.17 -14.34
CA LYS A 830 3.98 -28.18 -15.77
C LYS A 830 3.44 -26.96 -16.53
N GLN A 831 2.19 -26.58 -16.28
CA GLN A 831 1.57 -25.40 -16.89
C GLN A 831 2.30 -24.11 -16.52
N LEU A 832 2.77 -24.01 -15.27
CA LEU A 832 3.55 -22.88 -14.75
C LEU A 832 5.06 -23.02 -15.03
N LYS A 833 5.51 -24.11 -15.66
CA LYS A 833 6.94 -24.42 -15.93
C LYS A 833 7.81 -24.44 -14.67
N ILE A 834 7.25 -24.93 -13.55
CA ILE A 834 7.94 -25.09 -12.27
C ILE A 834 8.07 -26.55 -11.83
N ASP A 835 7.70 -27.49 -12.69
CA ASP A 835 7.73 -28.94 -12.45
C ASP A 835 9.14 -29.50 -12.19
N LYS A 836 10.18 -28.77 -12.56
CA LYS A 836 11.56 -29.08 -12.19
C LYS A 836 11.78 -28.98 -10.66
N TRP A 837 11.00 -28.17 -9.97
CA TRP A 837 11.19 -27.87 -8.55
C TRP A 837 10.11 -28.45 -7.64
N VAL A 838 8.86 -28.51 -8.09
CA VAL A 838 7.68 -28.89 -7.29
C VAL A 838 6.69 -29.71 -8.11
N GLY A 839 5.59 -30.13 -7.50
CA GLY A 839 4.47 -30.83 -8.15
C GLY A 839 4.57 -32.36 -8.13
N SER A 840 5.72 -32.92 -7.82
CA SER A 840 5.90 -34.35 -7.56
C SER A 840 6.94 -34.55 -6.45
N LEU A 841 6.89 -35.69 -5.77
CA LEU A 841 7.90 -36.11 -4.80
C LEU A 841 8.97 -36.92 -5.53
N GLU A 842 10.07 -36.24 -5.81
CA GLU A 842 11.22 -36.84 -6.50
C GLU A 842 12.52 -36.32 -5.88
N VAL A 843 13.58 -37.15 -5.89
CA VAL A 843 14.88 -36.76 -5.34
C VAL A 843 15.41 -35.50 -6.04
N GLY A 844 15.85 -34.51 -5.27
CA GLY A 844 16.38 -33.23 -5.74
C GLY A 844 15.35 -32.11 -5.79
N LYS A 845 14.05 -32.37 -5.80
CA LYS A 845 12.99 -31.37 -5.77
C LYS A 845 12.86 -30.73 -4.38
N HIS A 846 12.22 -29.56 -4.32
CA HIS A 846 11.87 -28.93 -3.05
C HIS A 846 10.96 -29.86 -2.24
N ALA A 847 11.19 -29.93 -0.94
CA ALA A 847 10.37 -30.69 -0.02
C ALA A 847 9.08 -29.91 0.32
N ASP A 848 8.23 -29.75 -0.72
CA ASP A 848 6.88 -29.21 -0.61
C ASP A 848 5.93 -30.40 -0.57
N PHE A 849 5.40 -30.71 0.61
CA PHE A 849 4.56 -31.89 0.82
C PHE A 849 3.48 -31.66 1.86
N VAL A 850 2.44 -32.48 1.80
CA VAL A 850 1.32 -32.49 2.73
C VAL A 850 1.18 -33.86 3.38
N ILE A 851 0.93 -33.87 4.68
CA ILE A 851 0.60 -35.05 5.46
C ILE A 851 -0.91 -35.06 5.68
N TRP A 852 -1.55 -36.15 5.26
CA TRP A 852 -3.00 -36.35 5.38
C TRP A 852 -3.34 -37.43 6.41
N THR A 853 -4.45 -37.27 7.14
CA THR A 853 -4.92 -38.29 8.10
C THR A 853 -5.39 -39.60 7.48
N GLY A 854 -5.54 -39.62 6.16
CA GLY A 854 -5.99 -40.79 5.39
C GLY A 854 -5.90 -40.50 3.91
N HIS A 855 -6.67 -41.23 3.10
CA HIS A 855 -6.65 -41.12 1.64
C HIS A 855 -6.90 -39.66 1.15
N PRO A 856 -6.00 -39.05 0.36
CA PRO A 856 -6.05 -37.62 0.04
C PRO A 856 -7.32 -37.17 -0.69
N LEU A 857 -7.95 -38.06 -1.47
CA LEU A 857 -9.17 -37.76 -2.23
C LEU A 857 -10.47 -38.08 -1.46
N SER A 858 -10.38 -38.48 -0.19
CA SER A 858 -11.54 -38.75 0.65
C SER A 858 -12.07 -37.48 1.33
N THR A 859 -13.39 -37.30 1.36
CA THR A 859 -14.05 -36.19 2.08
C THR A 859 -13.89 -36.26 3.60
N GLN A 860 -13.49 -37.41 4.15
CA GLN A 860 -13.24 -37.61 5.58
C GLN A 860 -11.82 -37.29 6.00
N THR A 861 -10.91 -37.13 5.01
CA THR A 861 -9.51 -36.86 5.26
C THR A 861 -9.27 -35.38 5.55
N LEU A 862 -8.36 -35.13 6.49
CA LEU A 862 -7.95 -33.78 6.89
C LEU A 862 -6.46 -33.60 6.60
N CYS A 863 -6.10 -32.38 6.19
CA CYS A 863 -4.71 -31.97 6.17
C CYS A 863 -4.19 -31.87 7.61
N GLU A 864 -3.17 -32.62 7.94
CA GLU A 864 -2.55 -32.64 9.26
C GLU A 864 -1.38 -31.65 9.32
N GLU A 865 -0.54 -31.67 8.29
CA GLU A 865 0.62 -30.79 8.20
C GLU A 865 0.90 -30.36 6.76
N THR A 866 1.37 -29.13 6.58
CA THR A 866 1.84 -28.60 5.29
C THR A 866 3.26 -28.09 5.44
N TRP A 867 4.12 -28.59 4.57
CA TRP A 867 5.54 -28.30 4.53
C TRP A 867 5.92 -27.67 3.20
N ILE A 868 6.75 -26.60 3.26
CA ILE A 868 7.30 -25.92 2.09
C ILE A 868 8.82 -25.82 2.28
N GLU A 869 9.57 -26.35 1.32
CA GLU A 869 11.05 -26.37 1.36
C GLU A 869 11.58 -26.97 2.67
N GLY A 870 10.93 -28.03 3.15
CA GLY A 870 11.29 -28.71 4.39
C GLY A 870 11.03 -27.90 5.65
N ARG A 871 10.25 -26.84 5.58
CA ARG A 871 9.79 -26.01 6.71
C ARG A 871 8.32 -26.24 6.96
N GLN A 872 7.93 -26.46 8.20
CA GLN A 872 6.54 -26.66 8.57
C GLN A 872 5.83 -25.30 8.71
N TYR A 873 4.86 -25.04 7.87
CA TYR A 873 4.06 -23.79 7.91
C TYR A 873 2.66 -24.00 8.47
N TYR A 874 2.15 -25.22 8.47
CA TYR A 874 0.88 -25.58 9.11
C TYR A 874 1.02 -26.90 9.85
N SER A 875 0.43 -26.94 11.02
CA SER A 875 0.18 -28.18 11.79
C SER A 875 -1.14 -28.04 12.53
N ARG A 876 -2.00 -29.00 12.39
CA ARG A 876 -3.33 -28.98 13.02
C ARG A 876 -3.26 -28.92 14.56
N SER A 877 -2.31 -29.63 15.15
CA SER A 877 -2.08 -29.58 16.61
C SER A 877 -1.60 -28.22 17.07
N TYR A 878 -0.71 -27.59 16.30
CA TYR A 878 -0.22 -26.24 16.59
C TYR A 878 -1.32 -25.20 16.38
N ASP A 879 -2.16 -25.35 15.36
CA ASP A 879 -3.30 -24.45 15.09
C ASP A 879 -4.28 -24.41 16.26
N ALA A 880 -4.61 -25.59 16.84
CA ALA A 880 -5.45 -25.65 18.03
C ALA A 880 -4.86 -24.90 19.24
N LYS A 881 -3.54 -24.98 19.45
CA LYS A 881 -2.83 -24.20 20.47
C LYS A 881 -2.87 -22.70 20.17
N ARG A 882 -2.57 -22.34 18.94
CA ARG A 882 -2.57 -20.95 18.44
C ARG A 882 -3.93 -20.30 18.63
N SER A 883 -5.03 -20.99 18.25
CA SER A 883 -6.40 -20.49 18.38
C SER A 883 -6.75 -20.17 19.84
N ARG A 884 -6.30 -20.98 20.79
CA ARG A 884 -6.51 -20.71 22.22
C ARG A 884 -5.75 -19.46 22.69
N LEU A 885 -4.52 -19.27 22.23
CA LEU A 885 -3.70 -18.08 22.58
C LEU A 885 -4.32 -16.80 21.99
N ILE A 886 -4.79 -16.85 20.74
CA ILE A 886 -5.50 -15.75 20.08
C ILE A 886 -6.78 -15.38 20.83
N ALA A 887 -7.57 -16.37 21.23
CA ALA A 887 -8.79 -16.14 22.00
C ALA A 887 -8.50 -15.51 23.37
N LEU A 888 -7.45 -15.97 24.06
CA LEU A 888 -7.03 -15.41 25.34
C LEU A 888 -6.55 -13.95 25.21
N GLU A 889 -5.73 -13.66 24.18
CA GLU A 889 -5.27 -12.29 23.90
C GLU A 889 -6.46 -11.36 23.59
N ARG A 890 -7.40 -11.81 22.75
CA ARG A 890 -8.60 -11.05 22.43
C ARG A 890 -9.39 -10.72 23.69
N THR A 891 -9.63 -11.72 24.56
CA THR A 891 -10.35 -11.52 25.82
C THR A 891 -9.65 -10.49 26.71
N ASN A 892 -8.33 -10.59 26.87
CA ASN A 892 -7.55 -9.64 27.68
C ASN A 892 -7.64 -8.21 27.14
N LEU A 893 -7.57 -8.03 25.81
CA LEU A 893 -7.67 -6.70 25.19
C LEU A 893 -9.09 -6.13 25.29
N LEU A 894 -10.13 -6.98 25.18
CA LEU A 894 -11.52 -6.57 25.40
C LEU A 894 -11.74 -6.07 26.82
N LEU A 895 -11.27 -6.82 27.83
CA LEU A 895 -11.36 -6.40 29.23
C LEU A 895 -10.64 -5.06 29.46
N LYS A 896 -9.45 -4.90 28.89
CA LYS A 896 -8.70 -3.65 28.95
C LYS A 896 -9.41 -2.47 28.29
N ALA A 897 -10.07 -2.68 27.16
CA ALA A 897 -10.85 -1.65 26.47
C ALA A 897 -12.06 -1.22 27.35
N ARG A 898 -12.78 -2.15 27.91
CA ARG A 898 -13.94 -1.89 28.79
C ARG A 898 -13.58 -1.14 30.07
N GLU A 899 -12.45 -1.47 30.69
CA GLU A 899 -11.98 -0.73 31.87
C GLU A 899 -11.75 0.76 31.59
N LYS A 900 -11.39 1.10 30.35
CA LYS A 900 -11.11 2.47 29.91
C LYS A 900 -12.31 3.21 29.35
N GLU A 901 -13.27 2.52 28.78
CA GLU A 901 -14.45 3.12 28.13
C GLU A 901 -15.34 3.89 29.13
N GLY A 902 -15.32 3.53 30.41
CA GLY A 902 -16.16 4.17 31.42
C GLY A 902 -17.67 3.94 31.16
N LYS A 903 -18.53 4.36 32.08
CA LYS A 903 -19.98 4.14 32.05
C LYS A 903 -20.75 5.17 31.20
N GLU A 904 -20.19 5.70 30.11
CA GLU A 904 -20.95 6.59 29.23
C GLU A 904 -21.88 5.79 28.31
N GLN A 905 -23.15 6.21 28.27
CA GLN A 905 -24.14 5.61 27.37
C GLN A 905 -23.73 5.86 25.91
N VAL A 906 -23.58 4.78 25.17
CA VAL A 906 -23.26 4.86 23.73
C VAL A 906 -24.44 5.43 22.95
N SER A 907 -24.18 6.38 22.07
CA SER A 907 -25.22 7.02 21.25
C SER A 907 -25.71 6.09 20.12
N ASP A 908 -26.96 6.27 19.69
CA ASP A 908 -27.52 5.52 18.55
C ASP A 908 -26.72 5.74 17.23
N SER A 909 -26.07 6.89 17.08
CA SER A 909 -25.19 7.18 15.94
C SER A 909 -23.91 6.34 15.97
N ALA A 910 -23.36 6.05 17.14
CA ALA A 910 -22.21 5.21 17.34
C ALA A 910 -22.54 3.73 17.06
N ARG A 911 -23.71 3.25 17.51
CA ARG A 911 -24.24 1.92 17.14
C ARG A 911 -24.38 1.76 15.62
N ALA A 912 -24.99 2.74 14.96
CA ALA A 912 -25.17 2.72 13.51
C ALA A 912 -23.84 2.76 12.74
N ALA A 913 -22.82 3.44 13.26
CA ALA A 913 -21.48 3.46 12.69
C ALA A 913 -20.77 2.12 12.87
N PHE A 914 -20.94 1.46 14.02
CA PHE A 914 -20.41 0.14 14.29
C PHE A 914 -20.99 -0.91 13.33
N PHE A 915 -22.31 -0.95 13.17
CA PHE A 915 -22.97 -1.88 12.25
C PHE A 915 -22.55 -1.64 10.78
N ARG A 916 -22.37 -0.39 10.36
CA ARG A 916 -21.85 -0.10 9.02
C ARG A 916 -20.44 -0.64 8.83
N ARG A 917 -19.54 -0.46 9.80
CA ARG A 917 -18.17 -1.02 9.75
C ARG A 917 -18.17 -2.54 9.77
N ALA A 918 -18.99 -3.18 10.59
CA ALA A 918 -19.12 -4.63 10.64
C ALA A 918 -19.60 -5.19 9.29
N MET A 919 -20.57 -4.52 8.65
CA MET A 919 -21.01 -4.86 7.30
C MET A 919 -19.93 -4.62 6.22
N GLU A 920 -19.18 -3.54 6.31
CA GLU A 920 -18.07 -3.25 5.38
C GLU A 920 -16.93 -4.26 5.54
N MET A 921 -16.60 -4.67 6.76
CA MET A 921 -15.61 -5.71 7.05
C MET A 921 -16.09 -7.10 6.61
N SER A 922 -17.34 -7.48 6.87
CA SER A 922 -17.97 -8.69 6.34
C SER A 922 -17.93 -8.71 4.81
N HIS A 923 -18.06 -7.53 4.20
CA HIS A 923 -17.91 -7.36 2.75
C HIS A 923 -16.47 -7.46 2.26
N SER A 924 -15.47 -7.07 3.02
CA SER A 924 -14.06 -7.20 2.64
C SER A 924 -13.52 -8.64 2.78
N LEU A 925 -14.06 -9.42 3.72
CA LEU A 925 -13.69 -10.81 3.96
C LEU A 925 -14.19 -11.78 2.87
N ASN A 926 -15.26 -11.42 2.16
CA ASN A 926 -15.84 -12.22 1.10
C ASN A 926 -15.44 -11.75 -0.32
N ASN A 927 -14.20 -11.36 -0.57
CA ASN A 927 -13.76 -10.85 -1.85
C ASN A 927 -13.59 -11.91 -2.95
N CYS A 928 -14.70 -12.48 -3.40
CA CYS A 928 -14.87 -12.78 -4.82
C CYS A 928 -15.45 -11.54 -5.49
N TYR A 929 -14.59 -10.64 -5.97
CA TYR A 929 -15.00 -9.36 -6.54
C TYR A 929 -15.82 -9.51 -7.84
N GLN A 930 -15.72 -10.64 -8.52
CA GLN A 930 -16.49 -10.95 -9.73
C GLN A 930 -17.94 -11.35 -9.42
N CYS A 931 -18.20 -12.02 -8.30
CA CYS A 931 -19.55 -12.45 -7.93
C CYS A 931 -20.40 -11.34 -7.32
N ARG A 932 -19.82 -10.19 -6.93
CA ARG A 932 -20.52 -9.10 -6.22
C ARG A 932 -21.08 -7.99 -7.10
N LYS A 933 -20.73 -7.93 -8.37
CA LYS A 933 -21.29 -6.93 -9.29
C LYS A 933 -22.65 -7.31 -9.85
N GLU A 934 -23.23 -8.43 -9.42
CA GLU A 934 -24.54 -8.92 -9.86
C GLU A 934 -25.64 -8.67 -8.81
N LYS A 935 -25.60 -7.56 -8.08
CA LYS A 935 -26.81 -7.08 -7.39
C LYS A 935 -27.25 -5.75 -8.00
N PRO A 936 -28.57 -5.63 -8.27
CA PRO A 936 -29.20 -4.59 -9.07
C PRO A 936 -28.98 -3.17 -8.54
#